data_30b4b377ba26f438b19d586abc6f2d11
#
_entry.id   30b4b377ba26f438b19d586abc6f2d11
#
_cell.length_a   1.000
_cell.length_b   1.000
_cell.length_c   1.000
_cell.angle_alpha   90.00
_cell.angle_beta   90.00
_cell.angle_gamma   90.00
#
_symmetry.space_group_name_H-M   'P 1'
#
loop_
_entity.id
_entity.type
_entity.pdbx_description
1 polymer ?
#
loop_
_entity_poly.entity_id
_entity_poly.type
_entity_poly.pdbx_seq_one_letter_code
_entity_poly.pdbx_strand_id
1 'polypeptide(L)'
;MHKVRVINQDTGEPIIGAIIKGPKGVQAVTDEEGYFTVNNNDDQVLSISYVGFKPQNIKAQSLQNQSTISLIPGADLQEVLVTASISSARSQKALGSKVDHIDLSNLSKESHTNSLSDILDGKVGGVQMYQSNGKVGMPIRFNMRSGATMSMERDPIIYVDGVKFNNTHVSDINSSQDALSALNDLTIDDIASIDVIKGPSAAASYGAEAANGVIIITTKRGKTNNPENKKADILVKMTLGASTLARKYDQFVNNDALNNFFQTGWQKSLYTSVSKAFQANQSLFFSYNLNDIAGIVPGNKDQRHSAKLAYDLRSNRFTLGATASYIHGNISLPQTAMGRYDAIWNMMINQTPWPYIEESAWRAQSWIYNNDRFIGNLRLSYILPGDVKLESLFGVDVNHTEGIYRLPYGYLLGNNSEGAKSISNRRNSNLNWDIKASRKFHLADKLDLTATLLSQIVQQKEDMNSIAASHFRSDVDNIAAATERTVTESTFEQRTWGLYGEAFLNYDNRLFINAGLRRDASNLIGSNVASIYYPSMSVSYNLRNQKFRLAYGESGRLPYPTDARTSYVMDGVSAYGPIVHPQYKGNPNIKPERMREIEFGSDWTIKNNHTLSLTLYAQYTTDAIIYEDLLSSDGWIGSMPNNVGKVRGCGLELNYNGTLWRQGDRHSLDVYANLNYQTNKVTNTGGRDITNYPNVIKEGYPVYAFYYHTVDGPSFNRDGSYNTKVGAIESSDYAYLGKPFPAVNGAFGFNLKLFKNFTLGTKWNYALGASIYNQSFYNVSGLGDNLKKRNDQLQALANATVGTPEYNQIADELAKSARFRANYIEKADFLRLSTLYLGYDLSTLARKWTQNVVNGMRFSFAIQNVFVITNYPGADPQVESNGGTRRQRGIGSLSRDITNAPHPRTYTATLSFTL
;
A
#
# COMPACT_ATOMS: atom_id res chain seq x y z
N MET A 1 33.74 -27.68 27.40
CA MET A 1 33.10 -27.06 26.24
C MET A 1 32.08 -26.01 26.72
N HIS A 2 32.19 -24.79 26.26
CA HIS A 2 31.30 -23.71 26.66
C HIS A 2 30.47 -23.30 25.45
N LYS A 3 29.15 -23.08 25.64
CA LYS A 3 28.23 -22.66 24.57
C LYS A 3 28.11 -21.15 24.59
N VAL A 4 28.51 -20.48 23.51
CA VAL A 4 28.53 -19.01 23.35
C VAL A 4 27.59 -18.61 22.24
N ARG A 5 26.83 -17.55 22.47
CA ARG A 5 25.88 -17.02 21.52
C ARG A 5 26.44 -15.80 20.79
N VAL A 6 26.28 -15.76 19.48
CA VAL A 6 26.63 -14.60 18.65
C VAL A 6 25.33 -13.87 18.27
N ILE A 7 25.26 -12.58 18.52
CA ILE A 7 24.10 -11.74 18.28
C ILE A 7 24.48 -10.49 17.51
N ASN A 8 23.50 -9.90 16.83
CA ASN A 8 23.60 -8.57 16.25
C ASN A 8 23.57 -7.52 17.38
N GLN A 9 24.54 -6.62 17.43
CA GLN A 9 24.63 -5.58 18.47
C GLN A 9 23.44 -4.62 18.45
N ASP A 10 22.87 -4.32 17.28
CA ASP A 10 21.82 -3.31 17.12
C ASP A 10 20.42 -3.90 17.36
N THR A 11 20.17 -5.16 16.95
CA THR A 11 18.83 -5.77 16.98
C THR A 11 18.68 -6.82 18.08
N GLY A 12 19.78 -7.42 18.58
CA GLY A 12 19.78 -8.51 19.53
C GLY A 12 19.42 -9.88 18.96
N GLU A 13 19.18 -9.92 17.70
CA GLU A 13 18.85 -11.16 17.04
C GLU A 13 20.07 -12.08 16.95
N PRO A 14 19.87 -13.40 17.04
CA PRO A 14 20.94 -14.36 16.87
C PRO A 14 21.52 -14.25 15.46
N ILE A 15 22.85 -14.28 15.34
CA ILE A 15 23.52 -14.37 14.06
C ILE A 15 23.75 -15.83 13.74
N ILE A 16 22.98 -16.34 12.82
CA ILE A 16 23.00 -17.72 12.34
C ILE A 16 24.08 -17.83 11.27
N GLY A 17 24.93 -18.85 11.35
CA GLY A 17 25.97 -19.05 10.34
C GLY A 17 27.20 -18.16 10.49
N ALA A 18 27.39 -17.49 11.62
CA ALA A 18 28.64 -16.80 11.92
C ALA A 18 29.81 -17.78 11.95
N ILE A 19 30.90 -17.44 11.25
CA ILE A 19 32.05 -18.31 11.10
C ILE A 19 33.06 -17.98 12.20
N ILE A 20 33.44 -18.97 12.99
CA ILE A 20 34.45 -18.87 14.00
C ILE A 20 35.73 -19.52 13.47
N LYS A 21 36.76 -18.73 13.22
CA LYS A 21 38.06 -19.17 12.75
C LYS A 21 39.09 -19.06 13.86
N GLY A 22 39.82 -20.15 14.06
CA GLY A 22 41.04 -20.16 14.87
C GLY A 22 42.27 -20.30 14.00
N PRO A 23 43.48 -20.46 14.61
CA PRO A 23 44.76 -20.61 13.88
C PRO A 23 44.81 -21.78 12.91
N LYS A 24 44.01 -22.82 13.13
CA LYS A 24 43.90 -24.04 12.27
C LYS A 24 42.76 -24.02 11.25
N GLY A 25 42.10 -22.84 11.03
CA GLY A 25 40.99 -22.69 10.10
C GLY A 25 39.63 -22.55 10.80
N VAL A 26 38.54 -22.89 10.10
CA VAL A 26 37.15 -22.81 10.64
C VAL A 26 36.96 -23.88 11.72
N GLN A 27 36.70 -23.43 12.94
CA GLN A 27 36.49 -24.31 14.11
C GLN A 27 35.01 -24.55 14.45
N ALA A 28 34.14 -23.56 14.17
CA ALA A 28 32.73 -23.66 14.40
C ALA A 28 31.95 -22.68 13.50
N VAL A 29 30.65 -22.94 13.40
CA VAL A 29 29.66 -22.06 12.78
C VAL A 29 28.48 -21.96 13.75
N THR A 30 27.87 -20.78 13.92
CA THR A 30 26.75 -20.63 14.80
C THR A 30 25.49 -21.30 14.25
N ASP A 31 24.73 -21.94 15.17
CA ASP A 31 23.43 -22.59 14.87
C ASP A 31 22.29 -21.56 14.66
N GLU A 32 21.05 -22.05 14.50
CA GLU A 32 19.86 -21.21 14.25
C GLU A 32 19.50 -20.27 15.41
N GLU A 33 19.95 -20.57 16.60
CA GLU A 33 19.84 -19.72 17.79
C GLU A 33 21.07 -18.85 18.00
N GLY A 34 22.03 -18.87 17.06
CA GLY A 34 23.26 -18.11 17.11
C GLY A 34 24.33 -18.68 18.04
N TYR A 35 24.22 -19.94 18.46
CA TYR A 35 25.20 -20.54 19.36
C TYR A 35 26.29 -21.28 18.62
N PHE A 36 27.50 -21.28 19.21
CA PHE A 36 28.59 -22.20 18.90
C PHE A 36 29.25 -22.75 20.15
N THR A 37 29.95 -23.85 20.02
CA THR A 37 30.66 -24.48 21.12
C THR A 37 32.16 -24.31 20.92
N VAL A 38 32.85 -23.88 21.96
CA VAL A 38 34.31 -23.70 21.94
C VAL A 38 34.97 -24.46 23.06
N ASN A 39 36.19 -24.97 22.82
CA ASN A 39 37.05 -25.56 23.84
C ASN A 39 37.89 -24.42 24.48
N ASN A 40 37.71 -24.18 25.76
CA ASN A 40 38.25 -22.99 26.45
C ASN A 40 39.69 -23.14 26.91
N ASN A 41 40.33 -24.29 26.67
CA ASN A 41 41.65 -24.57 27.20
C ASN A 41 42.82 -24.10 26.34
N ASP A 42 42.54 -23.48 25.18
CA ASP A 42 43.57 -23.01 24.27
C ASP A 42 43.68 -21.45 24.32
N ASP A 43 44.92 -20.96 24.48
CA ASP A 43 45.26 -19.52 24.45
C ASP A 43 45.26 -19.00 22.99
N GLN A 44 44.24 -19.38 22.24
CA GLN A 44 44.09 -18.99 20.84
C GLN A 44 43.14 -17.78 20.66
N VAL A 45 43.45 -16.97 19.66
CA VAL A 45 42.56 -15.90 19.22
C VAL A 45 41.58 -16.47 18.20
N LEU A 46 40.31 -16.35 18.51
CA LEU A 46 39.20 -16.70 17.62
C LEU A 46 38.75 -15.47 16.87
N SER A 47 38.70 -15.56 15.55
CA SER A 47 38.11 -14.55 14.69
C SER A 47 36.68 -14.93 14.38
N ILE A 48 35.72 -14.17 14.88
CA ILE A 48 34.30 -14.36 14.63
C ILE A 48 33.90 -13.38 13.55
N SER A 49 33.44 -13.93 12.44
CA SER A 49 33.09 -13.15 11.27
C SER A 49 31.74 -13.60 10.70
N TYR A 50 30.96 -12.65 10.27
CA TYR A 50 29.71 -12.88 9.57
C TYR A 50 29.56 -11.82 8.46
N VAL A 51 28.90 -12.20 7.36
CA VAL A 51 28.68 -11.30 6.24
C VAL A 51 27.82 -10.13 6.72
N GLY A 52 28.29 -8.90 6.53
CA GLY A 52 27.60 -7.69 7.00
C GLY A 52 27.98 -7.23 8.39
N PHE A 53 28.88 -7.89 9.09
CA PHE A 53 29.35 -7.50 10.42
C PHE A 53 30.86 -7.29 10.44
N LYS A 54 31.33 -6.39 11.30
CA LYS A 54 32.77 -6.22 11.55
C LYS A 54 33.30 -7.48 12.23
N PRO A 55 34.35 -8.13 11.68
CA PRO A 55 34.95 -9.25 12.33
C PRO A 55 35.48 -8.86 13.71
N GLN A 56 35.24 -9.71 14.70
CA GLN A 56 35.73 -9.51 16.07
C GLN A 56 36.70 -10.60 16.43
N ASN A 57 37.86 -10.19 16.97
CA ASN A 57 38.88 -11.13 17.44
C ASN A 57 38.80 -11.20 18.96
N ILE A 58 38.59 -12.40 19.49
CA ILE A 58 38.42 -12.64 20.93
C ILE A 58 39.31 -13.80 21.35
N LYS A 59 39.98 -13.67 22.48
CA LYS A 59 40.74 -14.79 23.09
C LYS A 59 39.78 -15.85 23.60
N ALA A 60 40.02 -17.12 23.29
CA ALA A 60 39.16 -18.22 23.72
C ALA A 60 39.01 -18.28 25.24
N GLN A 61 40.03 -17.94 26.01
CA GLN A 61 39.97 -17.86 27.47
C GLN A 61 38.97 -16.81 27.98
N SER A 62 38.78 -15.69 27.29
CA SER A 62 37.86 -14.62 27.73
C SER A 62 36.39 -15.07 27.62
N LEU A 63 36.11 -16.11 26.83
CA LEU A 63 34.76 -16.68 26.67
C LEU A 63 34.30 -17.53 27.87
N GLN A 64 35.17 -17.82 28.84
CA GLN A 64 34.78 -18.57 30.05
C GLN A 64 33.75 -17.80 30.87
N ASN A 65 33.80 -16.47 30.85
CA ASN A 65 32.92 -15.59 31.61
C ASN A 65 31.92 -14.86 30.74
N GLN A 66 31.92 -15.13 29.41
CA GLN A 66 31.09 -14.41 28.45
C GLN A 66 30.22 -15.39 27.66
N SER A 67 28.91 -15.39 27.91
CA SER A 67 27.95 -16.29 27.26
C SER A 67 27.44 -15.73 25.93
N THR A 68 27.70 -14.44 25.62
CA THR A 68 27.18 -13.78 24.44
C THR A 68 28.22 -12.85 23.83
N ILE A 69 28.34 -12.88 22.50
CA ILE A 69 29.21 -12.02 21.71
C ILE A 69 28.32 -11.18 20.80
N SER A 70 28.49 -9.86 20.85
CA SER A 70 27.72 -8.94 20.02
C SER A 70 28.59 -8.48 18.85
N LEU A 71 28.25 -8.86 17.62
CA LEU A 71 28.92 -8.35 16.44
C LEU A 71 28.29 -7.00 16.02
N ILE A 72 29.16 -6.05 15.71
CA ILE A 72 28.78 -4.73 15.23
C ILE A 72 28.46 -4.83 13.74
N PRO A 73 27.27 -4.40 13.26
CA PRO A 73 26.97 -4.34 11.85
C PRO A 73 28.03 -3.51 11.10
N GLY A 74 28.63 -4.10 10.08
CA GLY A 74 29.52 -3.42 9.15
C GLY A 74 28.67 -2.69 8.09
N ALA A 75 29.25 -1.69 7.41
CA ALA A 75 28.57 -1.02 6.30
C ALA A 75 28.31 -1.93 5.08
N ASP A 76 28.81 -3.16 5.08
CA ASP A 76 28.74 -4.12 3.99
C ASP A 76 27.82 -5.30 4.36
N LEU A 77 26.65 -5.37 3.69
CA LEU A 77 25.75 -6.51 3.57
C LEU A 77 25.30 -7.20 4.88
N GLN A 78 24.34 -6.62 5.56
CA GLN A 78 23.54 -7.32 6.56
C GLN A 78 22.88 -8.56 5.93
N GLU A 79 23.01 -9.74 6.54
CA GLU A 79 22.11 -10.85 6.24
C GLU A 79 20.75 -10.51 6.83
N VAL A 80 19.86 -10.09 5.95
CA VAL A 80 18.52 -9.66 6.33
C VAL A 80 17.69 -10.91 6.60
N LEU A 81 17.19 -11.06 7.81
CA LEU A 81 16.11 -12.00 8.12
C LEU A 81 14.80 -11.41 7.58
N VAL A 82 14.20 -12.11 6.67
CA VAL A 82 12.97 -11.69 6.00
C VAL A 82 11.83 -12.56 6.48
N THR A 83 10.72 -11.96 6.87
CA THR A 83 9.48 -12.69 7.17
C THR A 83 8.81 -13.09 5.86
N ALA A 84 9.31 -14.13 5.22
CA ALA A 84 8.82 -14.59 3.93
C ALA A 84 7.61 -15.53 4.01
N SER A 85 7.27 -15.98 5.19
CA SER A 85 6.17 -16.92 5.44
C SER A 85 5.62 -16.68 6.83
N ILE A 86 4.35 -16.93 7.02
CA ILE A 86 3.73 -17.03 8.35
C ILE A 86 4.48 -18.02 9.24
N SER A 87 5.11 -19.03 8.63
CA SER A 87 5.76 -20.13 9.36
C SER A 87 7.10 -19.72 9.99
N SER A 88 7.91 -18.87 9.36
CA SER A 88 9.23 -18.48 9.90
C SER A 88 9.86 -17.30 9.17
N ALA A 89 10.61 -16.48 9.92
CA ALA A 89 11.60 -15.58 9.35
C ALA A 89 12.81 -16.40 8.86
N ARG A 90 13.27 -16.13 7.64
CA ARG A 90 14.40 -16.84 7.03
C ARG A 90 15.43 -15.87 6.48
N SER A 91 16.67 -16.34 6.43
CA SER A 91 17.71 -15.63 5.71
C SER A 91 17.34 -15.44 4.25
N GLN A 92 17.62 -14.26 3.70
CA GLN A 92 17.35 -13.96 2.30
C GLN A 92 18.01 -14.96 1.34
N LYS A 93 19.14 -15.60 1.73
CA LYS A 93 19.81 -16.67 0.97
C LYS A 93 18.95 -17.92 0.83
N ALA A 94 18.15 -18.23 1.83
CA ALA A 94 17.33 -19.43 1.88
C ALA A 94 16.02 -19.31 1.12
N LEU A 95 15.63 -18.11 0.71
CA LEU A 95 14.36 -17.88 0.02
C LEU A 95 14.43 -18.27 -1.44
N GLY A 96 13.57 -19.18 -1.87
CA GLY A 96 13.43 -19.58 -3.27
C GLY A 96 12.53 -18.64 -4.09
N SER A 97 11.82 -17.71 -3.46
CA SER A 97 11.01 -16.66 -4.09
C SER A 97 11.55 -15.28 -3.74
N LYS A 98 11.16 -14.25 -4.52
CA LYS A 98 11.54 -12.86 -4.24
C LYS A 98 10.67 -12.28 -3.14
N VAL A 99 11.31 -11.85 -2.07
CA VAL A 99 10.72 -10.99 -1.04
C VAL A 99 11.58 -9.75 -0.94
N ASP A 100 10.96 -8.59 -1.05
CA ASP A 100 11.67 -7.32 -0.91
C ASP A 100 11.59 -6.86 0.54
N HIS A 101 12.74 -6.63 1.14
CA HIS A 101 12.88 -6.16 2.51
C HIS A 101 13.35 -4.71 2.52
N ILE A 102 12.67 -3.88 3.30
CA ILE A 102 13.01 -2.46 3.50
C ILE A 102 13.27 -2.25 4.98
N ASP A 103 14.50 -2.02 5.35
CA ASP A 103 14.90 -1.59 6.69
C ASP A 103 14.66 -0.08 6.84
N LEU A 104 13.78 0.29 7.76
CA LEU A 104 13.44 1.68 8.07
C LEU A 104 14.23 2.24 9.26
N SER A 105 15.01 1.44 9.96
CA SER A 105 15.80 1.87 11.11
C SER A 105 16.81 2.98 10.76
N ASN A 106 17.35 2.93 9.55
CA ASN A 106 18.23 3.96 9.00
C ASN A 106 17.50 4.98 8.12
N LEU A 107 16.49 4.56 7.38
CA LEU A 107 15.71 5.44 6.50
C LEU A 107 14.94 6.51 7.28
N SER A 108 14.40 6.18 8.44
CA SER A 108 13.74 7.16 9.32
C SER A 108 14.69 8.26 9.81
N LYS A 109 16.00 8.02 9.76
CA LYS A 109 17.04 9.02 10.03
C LYS A 109 17.39 9.87 8.81
N GLU A 110 17.16 9.36 7.61
CA GLU A 110 17.63 9.94 6.34
C GLU A 110 16.55 10.57 5.49
N SER A 111 15.33 10.04 5.51
CA SER A 111 14.22 10.58 4.73
C SER A 111 13.04 10.97 5.61
N HIS A 112 12.47 12.14 5.33
CA HIS A 112 11.28 12.62 6.03
C HIS A 112 10.09 12.49 5.12
N THR A 113 9.28 11.51 5.40
CA THR A 113 8.01 11.31 4.74
C THR A 113 6.99 10.90 5.79
N ASN A 114 5.81 11.45 5.69
CA ASN A 114 4.70 11.13 6.57
C ASN A 114 3.78 10.06 5.96
N SER A 115 4.13 9.55 4.78
CA SER A 115 3.31 8.59 4.04
C SER A 115 4.06 7.27 3.79
N LEU A 116 3.39 6.15 4.05
CA LEU A 116 3.88 4.82 3.70
C LEU A 116 4.09 4.68 2.17
N SER A 117 3.25 5.35 1.36
CA SER A 117 3.40 5.36 -0.09
C SER A 117 4.73 5.96 -0.53
N ASP A 118 5.17 7.05 0.10
CA ASP A 118 6.44 7.69 -0.27
C ASP A 118 7.67 6.83 0.05
N ILE A 119 7.55 5.96 1.06
CA ILE A 119 8.61 5.02 1.43
C ILE A 119 8.70 3.87 0.44
N LEU A 120 7.57 3.25 0.13
CA LEU A 120 7.53 2.03 -0.67
C LEU A 120 7.58 2.31 -2.16
N ASP A 121 6.94 3.41 -2.61
CA ASP A 121 6.91 3.75 -4.03
C ASP A 121 8.31 3.93 -4.59
N GLY A 122 8.61 3.14 -5.62
CA GLY A 122 9.90 3.15 -6.29
C GLY A 122 11.05 2.45 -5.56
N LYS A 123 10.90 1.97 -4.32
CA LYS A 123 11.94 1.15 -3.65
C LYS A 123 11.74 -0.34 -3.89
N VAL A 124 10.53 -0.76 -4.17
CA VAL A 124 10.17 -2.15 -4.44
C VAL A 124 9.83 -2.29 -5.91
N GLY A 125 10.63 -3.02 -6.67
CA GLY A 125 10.31 -3.35 -8.07
C GLY A 125 9.01 -4.13 -8.16
N GLY A 126 8.16 -3.83 -9.15
CA GLY A 126 6.87 -4.51 -9.35
C GLY A 126 5.75 -4.07 -8.40
N VAL A 127 5.97 -3.04 -7.58
CA VAL A 127 4.95 -2.42 -6.74
C VAL A 127 4.85 -0.94 -7.09
N GLN A 128 3.64 -0.51 -7.44
CA GLN A 128 3.29 0.90 -7.50
C GLN A 128 2.40 1.23 -6.31
N MET A 129 2.72 2.32 -5.66
CA MET A 129 1.88 2.89 -4.62
C MET A 129 1.63 4.36 -4.94
N TYR A 130 0.39 4.77 -4.88
CA TYR A 130 0.02 6.16 -5.07
C TYR A 130 -1.18 6.50 -4.20
N GLN A 131 -1.25 7.74 -3.78
CA GLN A 131 -2.42 8.27 -3.12
C GLN A 131 -3.47 8.63 -4.19
N SER A 132 -4.74 8.39 -3.92
CA SER A 132 -5.79 8.57 -4.94
C SER A 132 -5.95 10.02 -5.41
N ASN A 133 -5.70 11.00 -4.53
CA ASN A 133 -5.61 12.42 -4.87
C ASN A 133 -4.79 13.18 -3.81
N GLY A 134 -4.63 14.50 -3.99
CA GLY A 134 -3.74 15.34 -3.17
C GLY A 134 -4.29 15.80 -1.83
N LYS A 135 -5.49 15.35 -1.39
CA LYS A 135 -6.00 15.67 -0.04
C LYS A 135 -5.31 14.80 1.02
N VAL A 136 -5.15 15.34 2.21
CA VAL A 136 -4.65 14.59 3.36
C VAL A 136 -5.72 13.58 3.81
N GLY A 137 -5.30 12.38 4.19
CA GLY A 137 -6.22 11.32 4.64
C GLY A 137 -6.66 10.36 3.54
N MET A 138 -6.39 10.64 2.27
CA MET A 138 -6.87 9.86 1.12
C MET A 138 -6.29 8.44 1.02
N PRO A 139 -7.01 7.52 0.35
CA PRO A 139 -6.58 6.16 0.17
C PRO A 139 -5.23 6.03 -0.54
N ILE A 140 -4.41 5.14 0.00
CA ILE A 140 -3.22 4.64 -0.66
C ILE A 140 -3.63 3.42 -1.47
N ARG A 141 -3.35 3.46 -2.77
CA ARG A 141 -3.60 2.39 -3.72
C ARG A 141 -2.35 1.59 -3.99
N PHE A 142 -2.54 0.29 -4.11
CA PHE A 142 -1.49 -0.65 -4.47
C PHE A 142 -1.76 -1.25 -5.83
N ASN A 143 -0.70 -1.38 -6.62
CA ASN A 143 -0.70 -2.21 -7.81
C ASN A 143 0.55 -3.10 -7.76
N MET A 144 0.35 -4.37 -7.41
CA MET A 144 1.41 -5.36 -7.36
C MET A 144 1.35 -6.24 -8.61
N ARG A 145 2.44 -6.24 -9.38
CA ARG A 145 2.53 -7.00 -10.64
C ARG A 145 1.36 -6.68 -11.58
N SER A 146 0.93 -7.61 -12.40
CA SER A 146 -0.03 -7.37 -13.48
C SER A 146 -1.51 -7.33 -13.09
N GLY A 147 -1.84 -7.47 -11.79
CA GLY A 147 -3.23 -7.54 -11.32
C GLY A 147 -3.96 -8.78 -11.84
N ALA A 148 -4.39 -9.65 -10.94
CA ALA A 148 -4.88 -10.97 -11.29
C ALA A 148 -6.39 -11.10 -11.32
N THR A 149 -7.11 -10.17 -10.72
CA THR A 149 -8.56 -10.25 -10.57
C THR A 149 -9.29 -9.38 -11.60
N MET A 150 -10.50 -9.81 -11.98
CA MET A 150 -11.38 -9.07 -12.88
C MET A 150 -12.36 -8.18 -12.13
N SER A 151 -12.94 -8.67 -11.04
CA SER A 151 -14.07 -8.02 -10.35
C SER A 151 -13.84 -7.80 -8.87
N MET A 152 -12.71 -8.31 -8.33
CA MET A 152 -12.42 -8.28 -6.90
C MET A 152 -11.42 -7.17 -6.59
N GLU A 153 -11.33 -6.82 -5.30
CA GLU A 153 -10.35 -5.87 -4.79
C GLU A 153 -8.90 -6.33 -5.05
N ARG A 154 -8.00 -5.39 -5.34
CA ARG A 154 -6.61 -5.66 -5.73
C ARG A 154 -5.59 -5.33 -4.66
N ASP A 155 -6.01 -4.76 -3.54
CA ASP A 155 -5.09 -4.42 -2.46
C ASP A 155 -4.49 -5.69 -1.84
N PRO A 156 -3.21 -5.67 -1.44
CA PRO A 156 -2.56 -6.76 -0.72
C PRO A 156 -3.12 -6.90 0.69
N ILE A 157 -2.92 -8.07 1.29
CA ILE A 157 -3.15 -8.23 2.73
C ILE A 157 -2.01 -7.56 3.48
N ILE A 158 -2.33 -6.89 4.58
CA ILE A 158 -1.35 -6.21 5.42
C ILE A 158 -1.35 -6.86 6.80
N TYR A 159 -0.17 -7.19 7.30
CA TYR A 159 0.06 -7.63 8.67
C TYR A 159 0.95 -6.63 9.40
N VAL A 160 0.56 -6.26 10.60
CA VAL A 160 1.36 -5.41 11.51
C VAL A 160 1.72 -6.24 12.74
N ASP A 161 2.99 -6.53 12.93
CA ASP A 161 3.50 -7.42 13.99
C ASP A 161 2.78 -8.79 14.06
N GLY A 162 2.33 -9.30 12.89
CA GLY A 162 1.58 -10.55 12.78
C GLY A 162 0.07 -10.42 12.96
N VAL A 163 -0.45 -9.23 13.25
CA VAL A 163 -1.89 -8.93 13.31
C VAL A 163 -2.39 -8.58 11.92
N LYS A 164 -3.45 -9.24 11.45
CA LYS A 164 -4.09 -8.87 10.19
C LYS A 164 -4.72 -7.49 10.32
N PHE A 165 -4.17 -6.52 9.59
CA PHE A 165 -4.56 -5.13 9.63
C PHE A 165 -5.79 -4.89 8.75
N ASN A 166 -6.80 -4.21 9.28
CA ASN A 166 -7.95 -3.79 8.48
C ASN A 166 -7.59 -2.58 7.62
N ASN A 167 -7.51 -2.79 6.31
CA ASN A 167 -7.23 -1.77 5.32
C ASN A 167 -8.49 -1.28 4.59
N THR A 168 -9.66 -1.34 5.21
CA THR A 168 -10.91 -0.88 4.59
C THR A 168 -10.89 0.64 4.45
N HIS A 169 -11.26 1.12 3.28
CA HIS A 169 -11.48 2.55 3.03
C HIS A 169 -12.88 2.96 3.47
N VAL A 170 -13.00 4.11 4.13
CA VAL A 170 -14.25 4.60 4.72
C VAL A 170 -14.74 5.84 3.97
N SER A 171 -15.94 5.78 3.37
CA SER A 171 -16.58 6.88 2.63
C SER A 171 -18.08 7.04 2.98
N ASP A 172 -18.48 6.72 4.20
CA ASP A 172 -19.88 6.50 4.58
C ASP A 172 -20.75 7.75 4.59
N ILE A 173 -20.15 8.93 4.79
CA ILE A 173 -20.88 10.21 4.83
C ILE A 173 -20.66 11.06 3.57
N ASN A 174 -19.87 10.55 2.63
CA ASN A 174 -19.46 11.29 1.46
C ASN A 174 -20.02 10.64 0.19
N SER A 175 -20.81 11.38 -0.59
CA SER A 175 -21.33 10.90 -1.87
C SER A 175 -20.28 10.92 -2.97
N SER A 176 -19.14 11.59 -2.74
CA SER A 176 -17.99 11.54 -3.61
C SER A 176 -17.19 10.26 -3.39
N GLN A 177 -16.25 9.99 -4.27
CA GLN A 177 -15.38 8.82 -4.16
C GLN A 177 -14.19 9.07 -3.20
N ASP A 178 -14.24 10.13 -2.41
CA ASP A 178 -13.26 10.40 -1.37
C ASP A 178 -13.50 9.47 -0.17
N ALA A 179 -12.45 8.79 0.27
CA ALA A 179 -12.51 7.88 1.40
C ALA A 179 -11.31 8.07 2.31
N LEU A 180 -11.43 7.67 3.57
CA LEU A 180 -10.30 7.61 4.49
C LEU A 180 -9.48 6.36 4.25
N SER A 181 -8.16 6.48 4.36
CA SER A 181 -7.24 5.35 4.38
C SER A 181 -6.91 4.91 5.79
N ALA A 182 -7.18 3.66 6.09
CA ALA A 182 -6.75 3.05 7.34
C ALA A 182 -5.21 2.97 7.48
N LEU A 183 -4.46 3.00 6.37
CA LEU A 183 -2.99 2.98 6.38
C LEU A 183 -2.38 4.25 6.97
N ASN A 184 -3.11 5.35 6.94
CA ASN A 184 -2.66 6.59 7.56
C ASN A 184 -2.64 6.53 9.10
N ASP A 185 -3.22 5.49 9.72
CA ASP A 185 -3.14 5.23 11.16
C ASP A 185 -1.76 4.68 11.57
N LEU A 186 -0.96 4.20 10.61
CA LEU A 186 0.37 3.67 10.91
C LEU A 186 1.38 4.80 11.08
N THR A 187 1.97 4.88 12.27
CA THR A 187 3.08 5.80 12.55
C THR A 187 4.36 5.27 11.92
N ILE A 188 4.85 5.95 10.89
CA ILE A 188 6.04 5.53 10.12
C ILE A 188 7.27 5.41 11.01
N ASP A 189 7.45 6.35 11.94
CA ASP A 189 8.58 6.37 12.86
C ASP A 189 8.58 5.17 13.84
N ASP A 190 7.46 4.45 13.98
CA ASP A 190 7.37 3.20 14.74
C ASP A 190 7.71 1.96 13.93
N ILE A 191 7.83 2.07 12.62
CA ILE A 191 8.13 0.92 11.76
C ILE A 191 9.63 0.64 11.80
N ALA A 192 10.00 -0.62 12.01
CA ALA A 192 11.38 -1.11 11.92
C ALA A 192 11.71 -1.61 10.51
N SER A 193 10.83 -2.44 9.95
CA SER A 193 11.00 -2.99 8.60
C SER A 193 9.68 -3.29 7.92
N ILE A 194 9.72 -3.37 6.59
CA ILE A 194 8.61 -3.78 5.75
C ILE A 194 9.09 -4.87 4.81
N ASP A 195 8.41 -6.01 4.83
CA ASP A 195 8.62 -7.11 3.89
C ASP A 195 7.46 -7.14 2.89
N VAL A 196 7.77 -7.17 1.60
CA VAL A 196 6.79 -7.17 0.52
C VAL A 196 6.86 -8.48 -0.27
N ILE A 197 5.78 -9.23 -0.20
CA ILE A 197 5.57 -10.51 -0.88
C ILE A 197 4.60 -10.26 -2.03
N LYS A 198 5.07 -10.37 -3.28
CA LYS A 198 4.32 -9.84 -4.44
C LYS A 198 3.38 -10.83 -5.13
N GLY A 199 3.60 -12.10 -5.00
CA GLY A 199 2.81 -13.09 -5.73
C GLY A 199 2.65 -14.44 -5.04
N PRO A 200 1.80 -15.31 -5.57
CA PRO A 200 1.48 -16.62 -4.99
C PRO A 200 2.67 -17.53 -4.73
N SER A 201 3.73 -17.43 -5.52
CA SER A 201 4.95 -18.20 -5.33
C SER A 201 5.59 -18.05 -3.96
N ALA A 202 5.40 -16.86 -3.34
CA ALA A 202 5.85 -16.54 -1.99
C ALA A 202 4.69 -16.45 -0.97
N ALA A 203 3.47 -16.14 -1.42
CA ALA A 203 2.32 -15.84 -0.56
C ALA A 203 1.44 -17.06 -0.23
N ALA A 204 1.73 -18.25 -0.77
CA ALA A 204 0.88 -19.44 -0.61
C ALA A 204 0.61 -19.82 0.88
N SER A 205 1.56 -19.56 1.78
CA SER A 205 1.38 -19.78 3.22
C SER A 205 0.29 -18.92 3.86
N TYR A 206 -0.10 -17.81 3.22
CA TYR A 206 -1.17 -16.90 3.65
C TYR A 206 -2.55 -17.25 3.08
N GLY A 207 -2.63 -18.20 2.12
CA GLY A 207 -3.85 -18.87 1.67
C GLY A 207 -4.80 -18.07 0.81
N ALA A 208 -6.10 -18.23 1.12
CA ALA A 208 -7.23 -17.84 0.26
C ALA A 208 -7.44 -16.33 0.08
N GLU A 209 -6.58 -15.46 0.58
CA GLU A 209 -6.69 -14.00 0.43
C GLU A 209 -5.40 -13.38 -0.16
N ALA A 210 -4.34 -14.17 -0.33
CA ALA A 210 -3.00 -13.67 -0.63
C ALA A 210 -2.66 -13.57 -2.13
N ALA A 211 -3.64 -13.73 -3.03
CA ALA A 211 -3.42 -13.66 -4.47
C ALA A 211 -2.79 -12.32 -4.93
N ASN A 212 -3.14 -11.23 -4.28
CA ASN A 212 -2.62 -9.89 -4.59
C ASN A 212 -1.35 -9.52 -3.82
N GLY A 213 -0.70 -10.50 -3.16
CA GLY A 213 0.48 -10.30 -2.33
C GLY A 213 0.19 -9.99 -0.87
N VAL A 214 1.26 -9.87 -0.10
CA VAL A 214 1.22 -9.61 1.35
C VAL A 214 2.28 -8.57 1.71
N ILE A 215 1.91 -7.61 2.54
CA ILE A 215 2.83 -6.64 3.14
C ILE A 215 2.92 -6.92 4.63
N ILE A 216 4.12 -7.14 5.12
CA ILE A 216 4.38 -7.42 6.52
C ILE A 216 5.14 -6.25 7.11
N ILE A 217 4.53 -5.59 8.07
CA ILE A 217 5.09 -4.44 8.77
C ILE A 217 5.54 -4.92 10.14
N THR A 218 6.83 -4.80 10.41
CA THR A 218 7.41 -5.06 11.72
C THR A 218 7.69 -3.73 12.40
N THR A 219 7.18 -3.56 13.62
CA THR A 219 7.34 -2.32 14.36
C THR A 219 8.54 -2.37 15.31
N LYS A 220 9.05 -1.20 15.70
CA LYS A 220 10.16 -1.04 16.63
C LYS A 220 9.83 -1.62 18.00
N ARG A 221 10.81 -2.26 18.60
CA ARG A 221 10.76 -2.88 19.92
C ARG A 221 11.95 -2.46 20.77
N GLY A 222 11.94 -2.75 22.06
CA GLY A 222 13.04 -2.46 22.95
C GLY A 222 14.29 -3.28 22.59
N LYS A 223 15.45 -2.66 22.72
CA LYS A 223 16.75 -3.32 22.48
C LYS A 223 17.14 -4.12 23.74
N THR A 224 17.40 -5.42 23.60
CA THR A 224 17.78 -6.30 24.74
C THR A 224 19.28 -6.45 24.95
N ASN A 225 20.16 -5.76 24.18
CA ASN A 225 21.50 -6.26 23.90
C ASN A 225 22.66 -5.58 24.59
N ASN A 226 22.44 -4.63 25.48
CA ASN A 226 23.54 -4.06 26.22
C ASN A 226 23.22 -3.97 27.72
N PRO A 227 23.54 -5.03 28.50
CA PRO A 227 23.36 -5.02 29.96
C PRO A 227 24.22 -3.98 30.67
N GLU A 228 25.29 -3.49 30.02
CA GLU A 228 26.15 -2.43 30.57
C GLU A 228 25.56 -1.03 30.35
N ASN A 229 24.72 -0.83 29.36
CA ASN A 229 24.07 0.44 29.11
C ASN A 229 22.75 0.54 29.89
N LYS A 230 22.83 0.94 31.17
CA LYS A 230 21.67 1.15 32.04
C LYS A 230 20.80 2.34 31.65
N LYS A 231 21.22 3.14 30.65
CA LYS A 231 20.50 4.33 30.18
C LYS A 231 19.42 3.94 29.19
N ALA A 232 18.33 4.68 29.18
CA ALA A 232 17.30 4.58 28.17
C ALA A 232 17.75 5.32 26.91
N ASP A 233 17.50 4.75 25.72
CA ASP A 233 17.63 5.44 24.44
C ASP A 233 16.37 6.26 24.19
N ILE A 234 16.51 7.59 24.16
CA ILE A 234 15.39 8.49 23.94
C ILE A 234 15.60 9.18 22.58
N LEU A 235 14.59 9.11 21.72
CA LEU A 235 14.56 9.83 20.44
C LEU A 235 13.43 10.85 20.48
N VAL A 236 13.75 12.09 20.13
CA VAL A 236 12.77 13.16 19.90
C VAL A 236 12.95 13.68 18.49
N LYS A 237 11.88 13.75 17.73
CA LYS A 237 11.88 14.22 16.35
C LYS A 237 10.74 15.24 16.16
N MET A 238 11.09 16.42 15.68
CA MET A 238 10.17 17.51 15.38
C MET A 238 10.21 17.81 13.90
N THR A 239 9.05 17.86 13.26
CA THR A 239 8.92 18.18 11.83
C THR A 239 7.96 19.34 11.65
N LEU A 240 8.39 20.32 10.86
CA LEU A 240 7.56 21.40 10.34
C LEU A 240 7.54 21.33 8.82
N GLY A 241 6.42 21.59 8.21
CA GLY A 241 6.30 21.56 6.76
C GLY A 241 5.21 22.45 6.22
N ALA A 242 5.30 22.68 4.92
CA ALA A 242 4.34 23.44 4.12
C ALA A 242 4.08 22.70 2.80
N SER A 243 2.82 22.57 2.44
CA SER A 243 2.37 21.98 1.18
C SER A 243 1.72 23.05 0.31
N THR A 244 2.08 23.07 -0.97
CA THR A 244 1.57 24.03 -1.96
C THR A 244 1.12 23.31 -3.21
N LEU A 245 0.34 23.96 -4.06
CA LEU A 245 -0.01 23.47 -5.38
C LEU A 245 1.26 23.18 -6.19
N ALA A 246 1.49 21.94 -6.63
CA ALA A 246 2.71 21.55 -7.33
C ALA A 246 2.75 22.06 -8.77
N ARG A 247 1.60 22.06 -9.46
CA ARG A 247 1.43 22.52 -10.82
C ARG A 247 0.18 23.40 -10.91
N LYS A 248 0.32 24.60 -11.43
CA LYS A 248 -0.81 25.49 -11.69
C LYS A 248 -1.63 24.99 -12.88
N TYR A 249 -2.91 25.23 -12.83
CA TYR A 249 -3.80 25.03 -13.97
C TYR A 249 -3.60 26.17 -14.96
N ASP A 250 -3.51 25.84 -16.24
CA ASP A 250 -3.33 26.75 -17.38
C ASP A 250 -4.22 26.37 -18.58
N GLN A 251 -5.03 25.32 -18.45
CA GLN A 251 -5.82 24.73 -19.51
C GLN A 251 -7.23 25.33 -19.63
N PHE A 252 -7.66 26.14 -18.66
CA PHE A 252 -9.00 26.73 -18.62
C PHE A 252 -8.97 28.19 -19.05
N VAL A 253 -10.10 28.71 -19.50
CA VAL A 253 -10.27 30.14 -19.78
C VAL A 253 -10.13 30.94 -18.47
N ASN A 254 -10.74 30.47 -17.39
CA ASN A 254 -10.60 31.04 -16.06
C ASN A 254 -9.77 30.11 -15.14
N ASN A 255 -8.45 30.30 -15.14
CA ASN A 255 -7.53 29.55 -14.30
C ASN A 255 -7.38 30.14 -12.90
N ASP A 256 -7.59 31.44 -12.72
CA ASP A 256 -7.26 32.15 -11.48
C ASP A 256 -8.13 31.69 -10.32
N ALA A 257 -9.43 31.52 -10.53
CA ALA A 257 -10.34 31.05 -9.49
C ALA A 257 -9.91 29.69 -8.95
N LEU A 258 -9.55 28.76 -9.85
CA LEU A 258 -9.11 27.42 -9.48
C LEU A 258 -7.74 27.43 -8.80
N ASN A 259 -6.78 28.19 -9.35
CA ASN A 259 -5.44 28.28 -8.77
C ASN A 259 -5.44 28.96 -7.38
N ASN A 260 -6.30 29.95 -7.19
CA ASN A 260 -6.42 30.70 -5.92
C ASN A 260 -7.27 29.97 -4.87
N PHE A 261 -8.02 28.95 -5.26
CA PHE A 261 -8.78 28.11 -4.33
C PHE A 261 -7.85 27.33 -3.40
N PHE A 262 -6.73 26.84 -3.91
CA PHE A 262 -5.79 26.06 -3.14
C PHE A 262 -4.99 26.96 -2.20
N GLN A 263 -4.87 26.52 -0.96
CA GLN A 263 -4.14 27.20 0.09
C GLN A 263 -2.79 26.55 0.38
N THR A 264 -1.93 27.23 1.15
CA THR A 264 -0.77 26.60 1.76
C THR A 264 -1.23 25.73 2.92
N GLY A 265 -0.98 24.43 2.81
CA GLY A 265 -1.23 23.46 3.89
C GLY A 265 -0.03 23.39 4.84
N TRP A 266 -0.24 23.57 6.13
CA TRP A 266 0.81 23.48 7.15
C TRP A 266 0.80 22.13 7.82
N GLN A 267 1.99 21.62 8.14
CA GLN A 267 2.13 20.37 8.89
C GLN A 267 3.09 20.53 10.05
N LYS A 268 2.73 19.90 11.17
CA LYS A 268 3.49 19.84 12.41
C LYS A 268 3.47 18.42 12.92
N SER A 269 4.62 17.87 13.27
CA SER A 269 4.71 16.54 13.82
C SER A 269 5.72 16.52 14.96
N LEU A 270 5.36 15.80 16.01
CA LEU A 270 6.22 15.51 17.14
C LEU A 270 6.20 14.00 17.39
N TYR A 271 7.34 13.37 17.26
CA TYR A 271 7.54 11.98 17.63
C TYR A 271 8.54 11.87 18.78
N THR A 272 8.20 11.09 19.78
CA THR A 272 9.13 10.74 20.86
C THR A 272 9.09 9.24 21.12
N SER A 273 10.24 8.64 21.38
CA SER A 273 10.29 7.23 21.78
C SER A 273 11.35 7.00 22.85
N VAL A 274 11.07 6.02 23.69
CA VAL A 274 11.95 5.57 24.78
C VAL A 274 12.13 4.06 24.65
N SER A 275 13.36 3.62 24.51
CA SER A 275 13.74 2.21 24.50
C SER A 275 14.64 1.89 25.70
N LYS A 276 14.28 0.92 26.50
CA LYS A 276 15.05 0.53 27.68
C LYS A 276 15.12 -0.98 27.83
N ALA A 277 16.33 -1.48 28.05
CA ALA A 277 16.55 -2.82 28.56
C ALA A 277 16.62 -2.77 30.11
N PHE A 278 15.83 -3.58 30.79
CA PHE A 278 15.88 -3.72 32.26
C PHE A 278 16.90 -4.76 32.70
N GLN A 279 16.99 -5.83 31.92
CA GLN A 279 17.96 -6.93 32.06
C GLN A 279 18.36 -7.39 30.65
N ALA A 280 19.35 -8.26 30.55
CA ALA A 280 19.80 -8.82 29.28
C ALA A 280 18.68 -9.52 28.46
N ASN A 281 17.59 -9.88 29.11
CA ASN A 281 16.48 -10.65 28.56
C ASN A 281 15.14 -9.92 28.58
N GLN A 282 15.08 -8.67 29.03
CA GLN A 282 13.84 -7.89 29.11
C GLN A 282 14.01 -6.51 28.51
N SER A 283 13.08 -6.10 27.69
CA SER A 283 13.07 -4.76 27.11
C SER A 283 11.67 -4.17 27.03
N LEU A 284 11.63 -2.84 27.11
CA LEU A 284 10.45 -2.03 26.94
C LEU A 284 10.71 -0.97 25.87
N PHE A 285 9.74 -0.78 25.02
CA PHE A 285 9.69 0.32 24.07
C PHE A 285 8.37 1.06 24.25
N PHE A 286 8.44 2.37 24.32
CA PHE A 286 7.28 3.26 24.32
C PHE A 286 7.51 4.35 23.28
N SER A 287 6.47 4.69 22.54
CA SER A 287 6.48 5.86 21.65
C SER A 287 5.17 6.63 21.72
N TYR A 288 5.26 7.92 21.43
CA TYR A 288 4.13 8.80 21.23
C TYR A 288 4.36 9.66 20.00
N ASN A 289 3.34 9.80 19.17
CA ASN A 289 3.37 10.60 17.95
C ASN A 289 2.16 11.53 17.90
N LEU A 290 2.41 12.79 17.57
CA LEU A 290 1.42 13.81 17.27
C LEU A 290 1.64 14.27 15.83
N ASN A 291 0.62 14.17 14.99
CA ASN A 291 0.59 14.74 13.65
C ASN A 291 -0.59 15.73 13.55
N ASP A 292 -0.31 16.93 13.06
CA ASP A 292 -1.31 17.95 12.70
C ASP A 292 -0.98 18.43 11.28
N ILE A 293 -1.74 17.98 10.30
CA ILE A 293 -1.49 18.19 8.89
C ILE A 293 -2.72 18.86 8.26
N ALA A 294 -2.57 20.08 7.79
CA ALA A 294 -3.54 20.74 6.93
C ALA A 294 -3.20 20.50 5.45
N GLY A 295 -4.20 20.18 4.65
CA GLY A 295 -4.07 19.99 3.20
C GLY A 295 -4.10 21.30 2.43
N ILE A 296 -3.83 21.20 1.11
CA ILE A 296 -3.93 22.35 0.19
C ILE A 296 -5.38 22.71 -0.15
N VAL A 297 -6.33 21.80 0.08
CA VAL A 297 -7.76 22.08 -0.08
C VAL A 297 -8.27 22.75 1.20
N PRO A 298 -8.98 23.88 1.13
CA PRO A 298 -9.54 24.52 2.31
C PRO A 298 -10.40 23.56 3.14
N GLY A 299 -10.23 23.59 4.46
CA GLY A 299 -10.95 22.70 5.38
C GLY A 299 -10.43 21.26 5.48
N ASN A 300 -9.53 20.84 4.59
CA ASN A 300 -8.92 19.50 4.68
C ASN A 300 -7.85 19.48 5.76
N LYS A 301 -8.03 18.61 6.77
CA LYS A 301 -7.14 18.50 7.92
C LYS A 301 -7.11 17.07 8.46
N ASP A 302 -5.96 16.65 8.97
CA ASP A 302 -5.76 15.36 9.63
C ASP A 302 -4.96 15.58 10.92
N GLN A 303 -5.58 15.36 12.06
CA GLN A 303 -4.95 15.42 13.37
C GLN A 303 -4.96 14.04 13.98
N ARG A 304 -3.78 13.52 14.34
CA ARG A 304 -3.62 12.18 14.91
C ARG A 304 -2.70 12.19 16.10
N HIS A 305 -3.14 11.45 17.13
CA HIS A 305 -2.37 11.08 18.30
C HIS A 305 -2.20 9.55 18.29
N SER A 306 -0.99 9.08 18.40
CA SER A 306 -0.75 7.64 18.54
C SER A 306 0.22 7.36 19.67
N ALA A 307 -0.07 6.32 20.44
CA ALA A 307 0.77 5.82 21.51
C ALA A 307 1.00 4.33 21.32
N LYS A 308 2.23 3.86 21.51
CA LYS A 308 2.59 2.47 21.38
C LYS A 308 3.43 2.01 22.57
N LEU A 309 3.15 0.79 23.02
CA LEU A 309 3.92 0.07 24.02
C LEU A 309 4.32 -1.29 23.47
N ALA A 310 5.59 -1.68 23.63
CA ALA A 310 6.04 -3.02 23.32
C ALA A 310 6.93 -3.55 24.44
N TYR A 311 6.68 -4.78 24.85
CA TYR A 311 7.43 -5.48 25.89
C TYR A 311 7.90 -6.83 25.36
N ASP A 312 9.15 -7.15 25.59
CA ASP A 312 9.75 -8.44 25.25
C ASP A 312 10.47 -9.03 26.45
N LEU A 313 10.21 -10.32 26.68
CA LEU A 313 10.89 -11.16 27.68
C LEU A 313 11.41 -12.40 26.96
N ARG A 314 12.68 -12.71 27.13
CA ARG A 314 13.31 -13.89 26.54
C ARG A 314 14.01 -14.72 27.62
N SER A 315 13.72 -16.00 27.66
CA SER A 315 14.39 -16.99 28.48
C SER A 315 14.91 -18.12 27.59
N ASN A 316 15.70 -19.04 28.11
CA ASN A 316 16.29 -20.14 27.31
C ASN A 316 15.24 -20.97 26.56
N ARG A 317 14.06 -21.20 27.17
CA ARG A 317 12.99 -22.01 26.60
C ARG A 317 11.70 -21.27 26.35
N PHE A 318 11.56 -20.04 26.84
CA PHE A 318 10.32 -19.29 26.80
C PHE A 318 10.58 -17.87 26.28
N THR A 319 9.74 -17.43 25.36
CA THR A 319 9.69 -16.02 24.95
C THR A 319 8.28 -15.48 25.04
N LEU A 320 8.16 -14.26 25.53
CA LEU A 320 6.93 -13.49 25.58
C LEU A 320 7.18 -12.17 24.86
N GLY A 321 6.34 -11.84 23.93
CA GLY A 321 6.32 -10.53 23.29
C GLY A 321 4.89 -9.99 23.29
N ALA A 322 4.71 -8.74 23.70
CA ALA A 322 3.43 -8.06 23.66
C ALA A 322 3.58 -6.69 23.02
N THR A 323 2.62 -6.29 22.21
CA THR A 323 2.50 -4.93 21.70
C THR A 323 1.08 -4.42 21.85
N ALA A 324 0.94 -3.13 22.12
CA ALA A 324 -0.31 -2.41 22.14
C ALA A 324 -0.10 -1.03 21.54
N SER A 325 -0.92 -0.66 20.58
CA SER A 325 -0.93 0.65 19.93
C SER A 325 -2.35 1.20 19.96
N TYR A 326 -2.50 2.46 20.36
CA TYR A 326 -3.76 3.18 20.30
C TYR A 326 -3.58 4.43 19.46
N ILE A 327 -4.53 4.67 18.56
CA ILE A 327 -4.52 5.79 17.63
C ILE A 327 -5.88 6.48 17.73
N HIS A 328 -5.84 7.80 17.95
CA HIS A 328 -6.98 8.69 17.87
C HIS A 328 -6.76 9.69 16.75
N GLY A 329 -7.72 9.80 15.83
CA GLY A 329 -7.69 10.69 14.68
C GLY A 329 -8.93 11.54 14.55
N ASN A 330 -8.77 12.83 14.30
CA ASN A 330 -9.85 13.74 13.89
C ASN A 330 -9.50 14.27 12.49
N ILE A 331 -10.28 13.85 11.49
CA ILE A 331 -10.00 14.12 10.09
C ILE A 331 -11.16 14.89 9.46
N SER A 332 -10.85 16.04 8.87
CA SER A 332 -11.79 16.79 8.03
C SER A 332 -11.47 16.53 6.56
N LEU A 333 -12.44 15.98 5.83
CA LEU A 333 -12.29 15.57 4.44
C LEU A 333 -13.36 16.20 3.55
N PRO A 334 -13.25 17.50 3.21
CA PRO A 334 -14.24 18.21 2.41
C PRO A 334 -14.34 17.60 1.01
N GLN A 335 -15.56 17.53 0.51
CA GLN A 335 -15.89 16.98 -0.80
C GLN A 335 -15.45 17.95 -1.91
N THR A 336 -14.69 17.46 -2.90
CA THR A 336 -14.14 18.29 -3.97
C THR A 336 -14.40 17.73 -5.37
N ALA A 337 -14.86 16.49 -5.48
CA ALA A 337 -14.96 15.76 -6.73
C ALA A 337 -16.31 15.07 -6.91
N MET A 338 -16.71 14.77 -8.15
CA MET A 338 -17.85 13.97 -8.56
C MET A 338 -19.24 14.62 -8.57
N GLY A 339 -19.42 15.81 -8.08
CA GLY A 339 -20.74 16.43 -8.08
C GLY A 339 -20.76 17.89 -8.50
N ARG A 340 -21.89 18.35 -9.11
CA ARG A 340 -22.04 19.75 -9.49
C ARG A 340 -22.06 20.72 -8.27
N TYR A 341 -22.06 20.19 -7.06
CA TYR A 341 -21.96 20.94 -5.82
C TYR A 341 -20.59 20.83 -5.15
N ASP A 342 -19.62 20.17 -5.80
CA ASP A 342 -18.27 20.04 -5.29
C ASP A 342 -17.40 21.21 -5.74
N ALA A 343 -16.41 21.58 -4.91
CA ALA A 343 -15.65 22.80 -5.12
C ALA A 343 -14.88 22.83 -6.45
N ILE A 344 -14.05 21.81 -6.71
CA ILE A 344 -13.21 21.81 -7.91
C ILE A 344 -14.07 21.69 -9.17
N TRP A 345 -15.13 20.89 -9.12
CA TRP A 345 -16.11 20.80 -10.19
C TRP A 345 -16.72 22.17 -10.53
N ASN A 346 -17.20 22.89 -9.52
CA ASN A 346 -17.81 24.20 -9.70
C ASN A 346 -16.89 25.22 -10.36
N MET A 347 -15.59 25.17 -10.01
CA MET A 347 -14.62 26.11 -10.59
C MET A 347 -14.14 25.71 -11.99
N MET A 348 -14.22 24.43 -12.35
CA MET A 348 -13.74 23.95 -13.66
C MET A 348 -14.77 24.08 -14.77
N ILE A 349 -16.05 23.89 -14.48
CA ILE A 349 -17.08 23.66 -15.53
C ILE A 349 -17.33 24.92 -16.37
N ASN A 350 -17.51 26.07 -15.77
CA ASN A 350 -17.87 27.30 -16.45
C ASN A 350 -16.75 28.34 -16.39
N GLN A 351 -16.80 29.32 -17.30
CA GLN A 351 -15.89 30.46 -17.28
C GLN A 351 -16.06 31.33 -16.03
N THR A 352 -17.25 31.34 -15.42
CA THR A 352 -17.52 31.96 -14.12
C THR A 352 -17.36 30.92 -13.01
N PRO A 353 -16.59 31.21 -11.95
CA PRO A 353 -16.46 30.32 -10.81
C PRO A 353 -17.79 30.16 -10.07
N TRP A 354 -17.99 28.98 -9.46
CA TRP A 354 -19.14 28.67 -8.59
C TRP A 354 -20.52 28.80 -9.26
N PRO A 355 -20.76 28.17 -10.45
CA PRO A 355 -22.03 28.32 -11.17
C PRO A 355 -23.21 27.56 -10.56
N TYR A 356 -22.98 26.56 -9.71
CA TYR A 356 -24.02 25.67 -9.16
C TYR A 356 -24.23 25.77 -7.67
N ILE A 357 -23.23 26.31 -6.94
CA ILE A 357 -23.27 26.50 -5.49
C ILE A 357 -22.42 27.73 -5.16
N GLU A 358 -22.84 28.52 -4.20
CA GLU A 358 -22.01 29.60 -3.68
C GLU A 358 -20.83 29.05 -2.86
N GLU A 359 -19.68 29.71 -2.94
CA GLU A 359 -18.50 29.33 -2.18
C GLU A 359 -18.77 29.32 -0.68
N SER A 360 -19.60 30.29 -0.18
CA SER A 360 -20.03 30.38 1.21
C SER A 360 -20.76 29.12 1.68
N ALA A 361 -21.68 28.59 0.85
CA ALA A 361 -22.44 27.40 1.12
C ALA A 361 -21.54 26.15 1.12
N TRP A 362 -20.58 26.08 0.20
CA TRP A 362 -19.60 24.97 0.20
C TRP A 362 -18.71 25.02 1.45
N ARG A 363 -18.21 26.19 1.85
CA ARG A 363 -17.36 26.37 3.03
C ARG A 363 -18.10 26.13 4.35
N ALA A 364 -19.41 26.33 4.39
CA ALA A 364 -20.23 26.08 5.57
C ALA A 364 -20.45 24.59 5.85
N GLN A 365 -20.20 23.73 4.87
CA GLN A 365 -20.32 22.28 5.04
C GLN A 365 -19.17 21.74 5.90
N SER A 366 -19.44 20.70 6.65
CA SER A 366 -18.40 19.96 7.38
C SER A 366 -18.48 18.47 7.10
N TRP A 367 -17.32 17.84 6.97
CA TRP A 367 -17.13 16.40 6.83
C TRP A 367 -16.05 15.97 7.80
N ILE A 368 -16.46 15.45 8.94
CA ILE A 368 -15.57 15.10 10.03
C ILE A 368 -15.62 13.60 10.24
N TYR A 369 -14.45 12.99 10.41
CA TYR A 369 -14.29 11.61 10.83
C TYR A 369 -13.50 11.58 12.13
N ASN A 370 -14.09 11.01 13.16
CA ASN A 370 -13.42 10.63 14.41
C ASN A 370 -13.06 9.16 14.33
N ASN A 371 -11.80 8.84 14.48
CA ASN A 371 -11.29 7.50 14.31
C ASN A 371 -10.51 7.05 15.53
N ASP A 372 -10.96 5.97 16.18
CA ASP A 372 -10.32 5.35 17.35
C ASP A 372 -9.91 3.92 16.99
N ARG A 373 -8.60 3.64 17.06
CA ARG A 373 -8.07 2.34 16.70
C ARG A 373 -7.16 1.77 17.75
N PHE A 374 -7.35 0.50 18.05
CA PHE A 374 -6.48 -0.30 18.90
C PHE A 374 -5.92 -1.48 18.12
N ILE A 375 -4.59 -1.63 18.12
CA ILE A 375 -3.89 -2.78 17.54
C ILE A 375 -3.05 -3.41 18.66
N GLY A 376 -3.27 -4.69 18.91
CA GLY A 376 -2.54 -5.40 19.95
C GLY A 376 -2.17 -6.83 19.56
N ASN A 377 -1.05 -7.32 20.06
CA ASN A 377 -0.72 -8.73 19.95
C ASN A 377 -0.05 -9.28 21.21
N LEU A 378 -0.22 -10.57 21.39
CA LEU A 378 0.49 -11.38 22.37
C LEU A 378 1.15 -12.54 21.65
N ARG A 379 2.47 -12.64 21.73
CA ARG A 379 3.28 -13.72 21.17
C ARG A 379 3.91 -14.52 22.30
N LEU A 380 3.67 -15.81 22.28
CA LEU A 380 4.26 -16.78 23.20
C LEU A 380 5.05 -17.80 22.40
N SER A 381 6.21 -18.18 22.88
CA SER A 381 6.97 -19.29 22.30
C SER A 381 7.58 -20.12 23.42
N TYR A 382 7.51 -21.44 23.28
CA TYR A 382 8.06 -22.40 24.24
C TYR A 382 8.75 -23.55 23.50
N ILE A 383 9.95 -23.92 23.97
CA ILE A 383 10.67 -25.07 23.43
C ILE A 383 10.36 -26.28 24.35
N LEU A 384 9.59 -27.22 23.78
CA LEU A 384 9.23 -28.49 24.45
C LEU A 384 10.43 -29.44 24.50
N PRO A 385 10.40 -30.48 25.38
CA PRO A 385 11.33 -31.59 25.31
C PRO A 385 11.34 -32.22 23.91
N GLY A 386 12.53 -32.53 23.38
CA GLY A 386 12.69 -33.02 22.01
C GLY A 386 12.80 -31.94 20.96
N ASP A 387 13.10 -30.68 21.35
CA ASP A 387 13.36 -29.51 20.50
C ASP A 387 12.20 -29.15 19.59
N VAL A 388 10.96 -29.45 20.00
CA VAL A 388 9.76 -28.95 19.33
C VAL A 388 9.48 -27.52 19.81
N LYS A 389 9.57 -26.55 18.92
CA LYS A 389 9.21 -25.16 19.22
C LYS A 389 7.71 -24.95 18.98
N LEU A 390 6.99 -24.62 20.04
CA LEU A 390 5.58 -24.23 19.98
C LEU A 390 5.49 -22.72 20.07
N GLU A 391 4.77 -22.12 19.13
CA GLU A 391 4.55 -20.66 19.09
C GLU A 391 3.05 -20.38 18.98
N SER A 392 2.58 -19.38 19.72
CA SER A 392 1.20 -18.87 19.63
C SER A 392 1.24 -17.37 19.47
N LEU A 393 0.53 -16.85 18.48
CA LEU A 393 0.31 -15.43 18.26
C LEU A 393 -1.19 -15.16 18.30
N PHE A 394 -1.60 -14.38 19.27
CA PHE A 394 -2.95 -13.83 19.33
C PHE A 394 -2.90 -12.34 18.97
N GLY A 395 -3.70 -11.92 17.98
CA GLY A 395 -3.71 -10.57 17.48
C GLY A 395 -5.12 -9.98 17.41
N VAL A 396 -5.22 -8.70 17.70
CA VAL A 396 -6.46 -7.93 17.63
C VAL A 396 -6.22 -6.56 16.96
N ASP A 397 -7.12 -6.20 16.05
CA ASP A 397 -7.19 -4.88 15.43
C ASP A 397 -8.65 -4.42 15.46
N VAL A 398 -8.96 -3.44 16.29
CA VAL A 398 -10.31 -2.86 16.42
C VAL A 398 -10.25 -1.40 16.04
N ASN A 399 -11.11 -1.02 15.11
CA ASN A 399 -11.24 0.34 14.64
C ASN A 399 -12.70 0.79 14.74
N HIS A 400 -12.94 1.91 15.39
CA HIS A 400 -14.22 2.60 15.43
C HIS A 400 -14.10 3.94 14.71
N THR A 401 -14.93 4.16 13.69
CA THR A 401 -14.95 5.40 12.93
C THR A 401 -16.35 5.99 12.98
N GLU A 402 -16.46 7.19 13.51
CA GLU A 402 -17.66 8.01 13.43
C GLU A 402 -17.48 9.05 12.32
N GLY A 403 -18.36 9.05 11.34
CA GLY A 403 -18.42 10.06 10.28
C GLY A 403 -19.57 11.02 10.51
N ILE A 404 -19.35 12.32 10.40
CA ILE A 404 -20.36 13.37 10.55
C ILE A 404 -20.30 14.29 9.34
N TYR A 405 -21.37 14.32 8.56
CA TYR A 405 -21.61 15.35 7.55
C TYR A 405 -22.66 16.33 8.06
N ARG A 406 -22.43 17.62 7.82
CA ARG A 406 -23.39 18.67 8.13
C ARG A 406 -23.40 19.75 7.05
N LEU A 407 -24.58 20.10 6.58
CA LEU A 407 -24.89 21.34 5.86
C LEU A 407 -25.82 22.17 6.75
N PRO A 408 -25.43 23.35 7.23
CA PRO A 408 -26.28 24.20 8.08
C PRO A 408 -27.54 24.67 7.35
N TYR A 409 -28.60 24.95 8.11
CA TYR A 409 -29.80 25.59 7.60
C TYR A 409 -29.51 26.97 7.02
N GLY A 410 -30.24 27.34 5.94
CA GLY A 410 -30.08 28.64 5.27
C GLY A 410 -29.05 28.70 4.16
N TYR A 411 -28.21 27.66 4.00
CA TYR A 411 -27.28 27.60 2.88
C TYR A 411 -27.85 26.78 1.73
N LEU A 412 -27.94 27.40 0.55
CA LEU A 412 -28.50 26.77 -0.64
C LEU A 412 -27.54 25.74 -1.25
N LEU A 413 -27.90 24.47 -1.20
CA LEU A 413 -27.25 23.38 -1.93
C LEU A 413 -28.22 22.84 -3.00
N GLY A 414 -28.06 23.28 -4.23
CA GLY A 414 -29.03 23.02 -5.27
C GLY A 414 -30.38 23.72 -5.00
N ASN A 415 -31.43 22.94 -4.82
CA ASN A 415 -32.75 23.45 -4.45
C ASN A 415 -33.07 23.30 -2.95
N ASN A 416 -32.09 22.82 -2.15
CA ASN A 416 -32.30 22.57 -0.72
C ASN A 416 -31.56 23.61 0.11
N SER A 417 -32.30 24.46 0.86
CA SER A 417 -31.79 25.41 1.84
C SER A 417 -32.08 25.00 3.30
N GLU A 418 -32.74 23.86 3.48
CA GLU A 418 -33.25 23.42 4.80
C GLU A 418 -32.21 22.57 5.58
N GLY A 419 -31.00 22.54 5.08
CA GLY A 419 -29.89 21.83 5.73
C GLY A 419 -29.94 20.29 5.58
N ALA A 420 -28.83 19.66 5.92
CA ALA A 420 -28.70 18.21 5.92
C ALA A 420 -27.67 17.76 6.97
N LYS A 421 -27.86 16.60 7.57
CA LYS A 421 -26.92 15.97 8.47
C LYS A 421 -26.89 14.46 8.27
N SER A 422 -25.70 13.88 8.23
CA SER A 422 -25.55 12.44 8.26
C SER A 422 -24.56 12.04 9.34
N ILE A 423 -24.88 10.98 10.06
CA ILE A 423 -23.98 10.35 11.03
C ILE A 423 -23.82 8.89 10.63
N SER A 424 -22.60 8.44 10.53
CA SER A 424 -22.27 7.03 10.28
C SER A 424 -21.33 6.53 11.36
N ASN A 425 -21.67 5.41 11.97
CA ASN A 425 -20.81 4.71 12.91
C ASN A 425 -20.41 3.37 12.30
N ARG A 426 -19.10 3.16 12.18
CA ARG A 426 -18.52 1.91 11.68
C ARG A 426 -17.57 1.34 12.70
N ARG A 427 -17.76 0.08 13.04
CA ARG A 427 -16.86 -0.69 13.88
C ARG A 427 -16.30 -1.87 13.09
N ASN A 428 -15.00 -1.89 12.93
CA ASN A 428 -14.26 -3.00 12.34
C ASN A 428 -13.49 -3.73 13.43
N SER A 429 -13.53 -5.05 13.44
CA SER A 429 -12.71 -5.86 14.34
C SER A 429 -12.12 -7.04 13.58
N ASN A 430 -10.80 -7.18 13.67
CA ASN A 430 -10.06 -8.33 13.18
C ASN A 430 -9.45 -9.04 14.38
N LEU A 431 -9.69 -10.34 14.48
CA LEU A 431 -9.05 -11.23 15.43
C LEU A 431 -8.29 -12.29 14.63
N ASN A 432 -7.04 -12.52 14.97
CA ASN A 432 -6.29 -13.65 14.44
C ASN A 432 -5.61 -14.42 15.57
N TRP A 433 -5.62 -15.74 15.41
CA TRP A 433 -4.93 -16.64 16.32
C TRP A 433 -4.18 -17.68 15.52
N ASP A 434 -2.86 -17.62 15.63
CA ASP A 434 -1.94 -18.52 14.95
C ASP A 434 -1.29 -19.43 15.99
N ILE A 435 -1.33 -20.74 15.77
CA ILE A 435 -0.66 -21.76 16.59
C ILE A 435 0.26 -22.54 15.69
N LYS A 436 1.54 -22.56 16.02
CA LYS A 436 2.58 -23.16 15.21
C LYS A 436 3.45 -24.12 16.02
N ALA A 437 3.70 -25.29 15.47
CA ALA A 437 4.68 -26.25 15.96
C ALA A 437 5.74 -26.46 14.90
N SER A 438 7.00 -26.38 15.26
CA SER A 438 8.13 -26.62 14.36
C SER A 438 9.22 -27.45 15.03
N ARG A 439 9.87 -28.32 14.24
CA ARG A 439 11.01 -29.14 14.70
C ARG A 439 12.03 -29.23 13.59
N LYS A 440 13.30 -29.06 13.99
CA LYS A 440 14.44 -29.29 13.13
C LYS A 440 14.99 -30.69 13.33
N PHE A 441 15.24 -31.41 12.26
CA PHE A 441 15.83 -32.74 12.21
C PHE A 441 17.17 -32.64 11.49
N HIS A 442 18.23 -33.13 12.15
CA HIS A 442 19.53 -33.31 11.51
C HIS A 442 19.55 -34.70 10.86
N LEU A 443 19.40 -34.73 9.53
CA LEU A 443 19.33 -36.01 8.79
C LEU A 443 20.71 -36.56 8.44
N ALA A 444 21.68 -35.66 8.21
CA ALA A 444 23.09 -35.98 7.96
C ALA A 444 23.97 -34.75 8.26
N ASP A 445 25.30 -34.89 8.29
CA ASP A 445 26.26 -33.80 8.62
C ASP A 445 26.01 -32.48 7.87
N LYS A 446 25.43 -32.52 6.69
CA LYS A 446 25.14 -31.34 5.86
C LYS A 446 23.67 -31.18 5.48
N LEU A 447 22.80 -31.99 6.06
CA LEU A 447 21.40 -32.05 5.66
C LEU A 447 20.48 -31.88 6.84
N ASP A 448 19.80 -30.71 6.88
CA ASP A 448 18.81 -30.35 7.86
C ASP A 448 17.41 -30.33 7.24
N LEU A 449 16.44 -30.86 7.94
CA LEU A 449 15.01 -30.76 7.59
C LEU A 449 14.28 -30.04 8.73
N THR A 450 13.59 -28.95 8.43
CA THR A 450 12.66 -28.31 9.37
C THR A 450 11.24 -28.61 8.94
N ALA A 451 10.47 -29.27 9.79
CA ALA A 451 9.06 -29.51 9.58
C ALA A 451 8.26 -28.52 10.43
N THR A 452 7.24 -27.91 9.81
CA THR A 452 6.37 -26.92 10.48
C THR A 452 4.91 -27.24 10.20
N LEU A 453 4.09 -27.16 11.24
CA LEU A 453 2.64 -27.22 11.15
C LEU A 453 2.06 -25.96 11.79
N LEU A 454 1.18 -25.27 11.07
CA LEU A 454 0.54 -24.02 11.50
C LEU A 454 -0.98 -24.16 11.34
N SER A 455 -1.72 -23.81 12.39
CA SER A 455 -3.16 -23.55 12.34
C SER A 455 -3.41 -22.06 12.53
N GLN A 456 -4.18 -21.47 11.65
CA GLN A 456 -4.52 -20.05 11.67
C GLN A 456 -6.04 -19.88 11.68
N ILE A 457 -6.55 -19.08 12.61
CA ILE A 457 -7.94 -18.65 12.68
C ILE A 457 -7.97 -17.13 12.49
N VAL A 458 -8.77 -16.66 11.55
CA VAL A 458 -9.00 -15.24 11.31
C VAL A 458 -10.49 -14.96 11.31
N GLN A 459 -10.91 -14.02 12.15
CA GLN A 459 -12.27 -13.49 12.16
C GLN A 459 -12.21 -11.98 11.85
N GLN A 460 -12.99 -11.56 10.88
CA GLN A 460 -13.22 -10.14 10.57
C GLN A 460 -14.70 -9.85 10.74
N LYS A 461 -15.02 -8.81 11.49
CA LYS A 461 -16.38 -8.33 11.66
C LYS A 461 -16.43 -6.83 11.42
N GLU A 462 -17.42 -6.41 10.67
CA GLU A 462 -17.73 -5.02 10.42
C GLU A 462 -19.21 -4.78 10.70
N ASP A 463 -19.50 -3.88 11.61
CA ASP A 463 -20.83 -3.39 11.91
C ASP A 463 -20.87 -1.91 11.51
N MET A 464 -21.87 -1.53 10.72
CA MET A 464 -22.09 -0.16 10.28
C MET A 464 -23.55 0.22 10.48
N ASN A 465 -23.78 1.37 11.06
CA ASN A 465 -25.08 2.04 11.05
C ASN A 465 -24.92 3.48 10.59
N SER A 466 -25.87 3.97 9.82
CA SER A 466 -25.87 5.34 9.31
C SER A 466 -27.27 5.92 9.34
N ILE A 467 -27.34 7.19 9.73
CA ILE A 467 -28.55 7.99 9.73
C ILE A 467 -28.29 9.21 8.84
N ALA A 468 -29.09 9.35 7.79
CA ALA A 468 -29.13 10.55 6.95
C ALA A 468 -30.42 11.32 7.25
N ALA A 469 -30.32 12.61 7.46
CA ALA A 469 -31.42 13.49 7.82
C ALA A 469 -31.38 14.75 6.94
N SER A 470 -32.54 15.19 6.50
CA SER A 470 -32.73 16.38 5.65
C SER A 470 -33.99 17.15 6.05
N HIS A 471 -34.12 18.36 5.49
CA HIS A 471 -35.25 19.22 5.73
C HIS A 471 -35.42 19.62 7.22
N PHE A 472 -34.40 20.28 7.75
CA PHE A 472 -34.45 20.91 9.05
C PHE A 472 -35.28 22.20 8.97
N ARG A 473 -36.05 22.51 9.98
CA ARG A 473 -36.92 23.72 9.99
C ARG A 473 -36.27 24.94 10.62
N SER A 474 -35.09 24.77 11.16
CA SER A 474 -34.29 25.84 11.78
C SER A 474 -32.86 25.35 11.90
N ASP A 475 -31.96 26.24 12.36
CA ASP A 475 -30.54 25.87 12.62
C ASP A 475 -30.37 25.02 13.91
N VAL A 476 -31.23 24.03 14.10
CA VAL A 476 -31.14 23.07 15.21
C VAL A 476 -30.36 21.87 14.73
N ASP A 477 -29.23 21.62 15.36
CA ASP A 477 -28.29 20.54 14.97
C ASP A 477 -28.65 19.17 15.58
N ASN A 478 -29.94 18.85 15.67
CA ASN A 478 -30.43 17.56 16.16
C ASN A 478 -31.16 16.82 15.06
N ILE A 479 -30.72 15.58 14.75
CA ILE A 479 -31.35 14.71 13.75
C ILE A 479 -32.86 14.54 13.99
N ALA A 480 -33.31 14.56 15.26
CA ALA A 480 -34.73 14.47 15.59
C ALA A 480 -35.56 15.64 15.06
N ALA A 481 -34.94 16.80 14.80
CA ALA A 481 -35.61 17.99 14.25
C ALA A 481 -35.79 17.96 12.73
N ALA A 482 -35.18 17.02 12.03
CA ALA A 482 -35.32 16.82 10.58
C ALA A 482 -36.66 16.14 10.27
N THR A 483 -37.30 16.56 9.15
CA THR A 483 -38.55 15.96 8.72
C THR A 483 -38.37 14.65 7.96
N GLU A 484 -37.22 14.48 7.28
CA GLU A 484 -36.87 13.25 6.58
C GLU A 484 -35.65 12.60 7.23
N ARG A 485 -35.75 11.29 7.46
CA ARG A 485 -34.70 10.50 8.06
C ARG A 485 -34.64 9.13 7.41
N THR A 486 -33.46 8.73 6.99
CA THR A 486 -33.17 7.38 6.48
C THR A 486 -32.16 6.71 7.40
N VAL A 487 -32.47 5.51 7.85
CA VAL A 487 -31.59 4.69 8.68
C VAL A 487 -31.14 3.48 7.87
N THR A 488 -29.86 3.22 7.88
CA THR A 488 -29.27 2.01 7.26
C THR A 488 -28.42 1.28 8.28
N GLU A 489 -28.48 -0.04 8.25
CA GLU A 489 -27.67 -0.92 9.06
C GLU A 489 -27.10 -2.02 8.20
N SER A 490 -25.85 -2.36 8.39
CA SER A 490 -25.22 -3.50 7.73
C SER A 490 -24.21 -4.16 8.66
N THR A 491 -24.23 -5.49 8.65
CA THR A 491 -23.24 -6.30 9.36
C THR A 491 -22.58 -7.26 8.38
N PHE A 492 -21.27 -7.34 8.48
CA PHE A 492 -20.46 -8.26 7.71
C PHE A 492 -19.60 -9.10 8.67
N GLU A 493 -19.56 -10.40 8.45
CA GLU A 493 -18.69 -11.30 9.19
C GLU A 493 -18.02 -12.32 8.26
N GLN A 494 -16.70 -12.37 8.35
CA GLN A 494 -15.85 -13.36 7.70
C GLN A 494 -15.10 -14.16 8.75
N ARG A 495 -15.15 -15.48 8.63
CA ARG A 495 -14.35 -16.42 9.43
C ARG A 495 -13.58 -17.32 8.48
N THR A 496 -12.28 -17.40 8.68
CA THR A 496 -11.39 -18.26 7.89
C THR A 496 -10.55 -19.11 8.83
N TRP A 497 -10.46 -20.39 8.55
CA TRP A 497 -9.55 -21.31 9.20
C TRP A 497 -8.60 -21.90 8.15
N GLY A 498 -7.29 -21.84 8.43
CA GLY A 498 -6.24 -22.38 7.59
C GLY A 498 -5.35 -23.36 8.33
N LEU A 499 -5.02 -24.46 7.70
CA LEU A 499 -4.00 -25.42 8.16
C LEU A 499 -2.89 -25.48 7.13
N TYR A 500 -1.65 -25.19 7.54
CA TYR A 500 -0.47 -25.15 6.68
C TYR A 500 0.60 -26.09 7.19
N GLY A 501 1.03 -27.02 6.36
CA GLY A 501 2.18 -27.90 6.58
C GLY A 501 3.34 -27.50 5.68
N GLU A 502 4.56 -27.47 6.22
CA GLU A 502 5.76 -27.08 5.50
C GLU A 502 6.93 -28.01 5.83
N ALA A 503 7.69 -28.39 4.81
CA ALA A 503 8.96 -29.07 4.90
C ALA A 503 10.04 -28.21 4.25
N PHE A 504 11.04 -27.80 5.04
CA PHE A 504 12.16 -26.99 4.60
C PHE A 504 13.45 -27.76 4.74
N LEU A 505 14.11 -28.01 3.62
CA LEU A 505 15.36 -28.74 3.52
C LEU A 505 16.52 -27.75 3.30
N ASN A 506 17.56 -27.86 4.11
CA ASN A 506 18.81 -27.13 3.97
C ASN A 506 19.95 -28.13 3.72
N TYR A 507 20.61 -28.05 2.58
CA TYR A 507 21.79 -28.84 2.25
C TYR A 507 23.03 -27.95 2.13
N ASP A 508 23.98 -28.13 3.02
CA ASP A 508 25.30 -27.45 3.06
C ASP A 508 25.21 -25.91 3.06
N ASN A 509 24.10 -25.32 3.50
CA ASN A 509 23.82 -23.88 3.42
C ASN A 509 23.95 -23.29 2.01
N ARG A 510 23.83 -24.13 0.97
CA ARG A 510 23.91 -23.78 -0.46
C ARG A 510 22.62 -24.07 -1.20
N LEU A 511 22.04 -25.23 -0.96
CA LEU A 511 20.77 -25.62 -1.58
C LEU A 511 19.67 -25.65 -0.51
N PHE A 512 18.63 -24.90 -0.78
CA PHE A 512 17.45 -24.85 0.06
C PHE A 512 16.23 -25.24 -0.77
N ILE A 513 15.44 -26.17 -0.25
CA ILE A 513 14.19 -26.60 -0.89
C ILE A 513 13.06 -26.41 0.13
N ASN A 514 12.01 -25.77 -0.26
CA ASN A 514 10.82 -25.59 0.54
C ASN A 514 9.61 -26.18 -0.17
N ALA A 515 8.81 -26.98 0.53
CA ALA A 515 7.54 -27.51 0.03
C ALA A 515 6.46 -27.28 1.08
N GLY A 516 5.34 -26.74 0.68
CA GLY A 516 4.24 -26.45 1.57
C GLY A 516 2.88 -26.77 0.96
N LEU A 517 1.94 -27.09 1.79
CA LEU A 517 0.54 -27.29 1.43
C LEU A 517 -0.36 -26.62 2.46
N ARG A 518 -1.24 -25.75 1.99
CA ARG A 518 -2.24 -25.10 2.84
C ARG A 518 -3.64 -25.54 2.45
N ARG A 519 -4.47 -25.79 3.47
CA ARG A 519 -5.90 -26.03 3.37
C ARG A 519 -6.65 -24.87 4.02
N ASP A 520 -7.60 -24.26 3.32
CA ASP A 520 -8.46 -23.21 3.85
C ASP A 520 -9.94 -23.60 3.82
N ALA A 521 -10.66 -23.13 4.83
CA ALA A 521 -12.12 -23.15 4.91
C ALA A 521 -12.62 -21.76 5.35
N SER A 522 -13.72 -21.28 4.77
CA SER A 522 -14.29 -19.97 5.09
C SER A 522 -15.83 -20.02 4.94
N ASN A 523 -16.53 -19.23 5.75
CA ASN A 523 -17.97 -19.02 5.63
C ASN A 523 -18.38 -18.23 4.37
N LEU A 524 -17.41 -17.69 3.62
CA LEU A 524 -17.63 -16.98 2.34
C LEU A 524 -17.65 -17.90 1.12
N ILE A 525 -17.16 -19.13 1.28
CA ILE A 525 -17.16 -20.14 0.22
C ILE A 525 -18.56 -20.77 0.13
N GLY A 526 -18.97 -21.14 -1.08
CA GLY A 526 -20.25 -21.79 -1.33
C GLY A 526 -20.43 -23.07 -0.51
N SER A 527 -21.65 -23.33 -0.07
CA SER A 527 -21.97 -24.47 0.82
C SER A 527 -21.61 -25.83 0.23
N ASN A 528 -21.55 -25.95 -1.09
CA ASN A 528 -21.20 -27.19 -1.78
C ASN A 528 -19.68 -27.37 -1.95
N VAL A 529 -18.86 -26.41 -1.48
CA VAL A 529 -17.39 -26.43 -1.59
C VAL A 529 -16.81 -26.72 -0.21
N ALA A 530 -16.21 -27.89 -0.03
CA ALA A 530 -15.74 -28.33 1.29
C ALA A 530 -14.46 -27.61 1.76
N SER A 531 -13.44 -27.53 0.93
CA SER A 531 -12.11 -26.96 1.28
C SER A 531 -11.31 -26.66 0.04
N ILE A 532 -10.40 -25.70 0.14
CA ILE A 532 -9.49 -25.33 -0.93
C ILE A 532 -8.05 -25.60 -0.49
N TYR A 533 -7.24 -26.12 -1.41
CA TYR A 533 -5.83 -26.45 -1.19
C TYR A 533 -4.93 -25.57 -2.04
N TYR A 534 -3.86 -25.05 -1.43
CA TYR A 534 -2.85 -24.19 -2.06
C TYR A 534 -1.46 -24.82 -1.88
N PRO A 535 -0.95 -25.53 -2.90
CA PRO A 535 0.41 -26.04 -2.89
C PRO A 535 1.44 -24.95 -3.18
N SER A 536 2.64 -25.11 -2.62
CA SER A 536 3.80 -24.27 -2.91
C SER A 536 5.07 -25.08 -2.89
N MET A 537 6.02 -24.71 -3.75
CA MET A 537 7.36 -25.28 -3.78
C MET A 537 8.36 -24.22 -4.20
N SER A 538 9.50 -24.15 -3.54
CA SER A 538 10.58 -23.26 -3.97
C SER A 538 11.95 -23.85 -3.74
N VAL A 539 12.89 -23.45 -4.60
CA VAL A 539 14.29 -23.87 -4.57
C VAL A 539 15.19 -22.65 -4.64
N SER A 540 16.18 -22.59 -3.77
CA SER A 540 17.24 -21.58 -3.79
C SER A 540 18.60 -22.28 -3.82
N TYR A 541 19.44 -21.90 -4.78
CA TYR A 541 20.81 -22.40 -4.90
C TYR A 541 21.80 -21.25 -4.90
N ASN A 542 22.70 -21.26 -3.91
CA ASN A 542 23.72 -20.24 -3.73
C ASN A 542 25.08 -20.73 -4.24
N LEU A 543 25.60 -20.05 -5.27
CA LEU A 543 26.89 -20.36 -5.88
C LEU A 543 27.82 -19.14 -5.79
N ARG A 544 28.71 -19.11 -4.81
CA ARG A 544 29.64 -17.96 -4.54
C ARG A 544 28.86 -16.61 -4.47
N ASN A 545 28.99 -15.81 -5.51
CA ASN A 545 28.41 -14.47 -5.62
C ASN A 545 27.07 -14.44 -6.38
N GLN A 546 26.51 -15.61 -6.69
CA GLN A 546 25.26 -15.76 -7.43
C GLN A 546 24.28 -16.61 -6.65
N LYS A 547 23.03 -16.26 -6.72
CA LYS A 547 21.93 -17.03 -6.19
C LYS A 547 20.90 -17.24 -7.29
N PHE A 548 20.48 -18.48 -7.48
CA PHE A 548 19.40 -18.85 -8.38
C PHE A 548 18.16 -19.22 -7.56
N ARG A 549 17.02 -18.79 -8.01
CA ARG A 549 15.71 -19.01 -7.38
C ARG A 549 14.71 -19.56 -8.37
N LEU A 550 13.94 -20.54 -7.95
CA LEU A 550 12.78 -21.05 -8.69
C LEU A 550 11.66 -21.27 -7.67
N ALA A 551 10.48 -20.73 -7.93
CA ALA A 551 9.34 -20.91 -7.06
C ALA A 551 8.07 -21.14 -7.87
N TYR A 552 7.20 -21.99 -7.34
CA TYR A 552 5.82 -22.18 -7.74
C TYR A 552 4.93 -22.06 -6.53
N GLY A 553 3.79 -21.40 -6.68
CA GLY A 553 2.80 -21.34 -5.62
C GLY A 553 1.42 -20.98 -6.12
N GLU A 554 0.45 -21.32 -5.30
CA GLU A 554 -0.96 -20.99 -5.51
C GLU A 554 -1.52 -20.25 -4.31
N SER A 555 -2.40 -19.31 -4.57
CA SER A 555 -3.18 -18.61 -3.56
C SER A 555 -4.52 -18.19 -4.13
N GLY A 556 -5.42 -17.71 -3.29
CA GLY A 556 -6.75 -17.36 -3.71
C GLY A 556 -7.18 -15.94 -3.36
N ARG A 557 -8.39 -15.61 -3.80
CA ARG A 557 -9.17 -14.46 -3.36
C ARG A 557 -10.56 -14.92 -3.00
N LEU A 558 -10.97 -14.68 -1.74
CA LEU A 558 -12.30 -15.07 -1.25
C LEU A 558 -13.40 -14.26 -1.94
N PRO A 559 -14.57 -14.88 -2.21
CA PRO A 559 -15.76 -14.18 -2.66
C PRO A 559 -16.25 -13.12 -1.67
N TYR A 560 -17.12 -12.23 -2.11
CA TYR A 560 -17.80 -11.34 -1.18
C TYR A 560 -18.83 -12.10 -0.32
N PRO A 561 -19.17 -11.59 0.88
CA PRO A 561 -20.04 -12.30 1.84
C PRO A 561 -21.39 -12.69 1.33
N THR A 562 -21.91 -11.92 0.39
CA THR A 562 -23.24 -12.12 -0.20
C THR A 562 -23.21 -13.01 -1.43
N ASP A 563 -22.01 -13.40 -1.93
CA ASP A 563 -21.88 -14.15 -3.16
C ASP A 563 -22.35 -15.61 -3.04
N ALA A 564 -22.16 -16.20 -1.87
CA ALA A 564 -22.64 -17.56 -1.59
C ALA A 564 -24.12 -17.62 -1.20
N ARG A 565 -24.75 -16.49 -0.88
CA ARG A 565 -26.11 -16.44 -0.29
C ARG A 565 -27.01 -15.54 -1.09
N THR A 566 -28.25 -15.99 -1.27
CA THR A 566 -29.30 -15.17 -1.87
C THR A 566 -29.72 -14.05 -0.93
N SER A 567 -29.81 -12.83 -1.43
CA SER A 567 -30.30 -11.67 -0.70
C SER A 567 -31.62 -11.14 -1.28
N TYR A 568 -32.43 -10.59 -0.40
CA TYR A 568 -33.72 -10.02 -0.71
C TYR A 568 -33.79 -8.57 -0.27
N VAL A 569 -34.52 -7.76 -0.98
CA VAL A 569 -34.83 -6.36 -0.65
C VAL A 569 -36.29 -6.23 -0.32
N MET A 570 -36.57 -5.46 0.71
CA MET A 570 -37.91 -5.04 1.05
C MET A 570 -38.22 -3.73 0.31
N ASP A 571 -39.19 -3.75 -0.59
CA ASP A 571 -39.54 -2.64 -1.51
C ASP A 571 -40.80 -1.88 -1.08
N GLY A 572 -41.26 -2.14 0.10
CA GLY A 572 -42.42 -1.47 0.69
C GLY A 572 -43.34 -2.41 1.49
N VAL A 573 -44.44 -1.88 1.95
CA VAL A 573 -45.44 -2.64 2.69
C VAL A 573 -46.79 -2.51 1.94
N SER A 574 -47.36 -3.62 1.52
CA SER A 574 -48.72 -3.68 0.98
C SER A 574 -49.74 -3.88 2.12
N ALA A 575 -51.01 -3.80 1.79
CA ALA A 575 -52.07 -4.14 2.72
C ALA A 575 -52.01 -5.61 3.26
N TYR A 576 -51.27 -6.48 2.58
CA TYR A 576 -51.10 -7.89 2.91
C TYR A 576 -49.70 -8.22 3.52
N GLY A 577 -48.86 -7.22 3.78
CA GLY A 577 -47.55 -7.39 4.36
C GLY A 577 -46.40 -6.81 3.52
N PRO A 578 -45.14 -7.05 3.93
CA PRO A 578 -43.99 -6.51 3.23
C PRO A 578 -43.85 -7.07 1.82
N ILE A 579 -43.56 -6.21 0.86
CA ILE A 579 -43.22 -6.60 -0.51
C ILE A 579 -41.73 -6.90 -0.52
N VAL A 580 -41.39 -8.17 -0.72
CA VAL A 580 -40.00 -8.64 -0.75
C VAL A 580 -39.73 -9.20 -2.14
N HIS A 581 -38.66 -8.72 -2.77
CA HIS A 581 -38.17 -9.29 -4.02
C HIS A 581 -36.70 -9.71 -3.93
N PRO A 582 -36.26 -10.72 -4.68
CA PRO A 582 -34.88 -11.17 -4.68
C PRO A 582 -33.99 -10.12 -5.38
N GLN A 583 -32.92 -9.70 -4.68
CA GLN A 583 -31.95 -8.71 -5.19
C GLN A 583 -30.78 -9.38 -5.88
N TYR A 584 -30.14 -10.32 -5.19
CA TYR A 584 -29.01 -11.07 -5.71
C TYR A 584 -29.22 -12.55 -5.50
N LYS A 585 -28.90 -13.32 -6.54
CA LYS A 585 -28.92 -14.79 -6.46
C LYS A 585 -27.55 -15.27 -5.98
N GLY A 586 -27.49 -15.87 -4.81
CA GLY A 586 -26.27 -16.50 -4.30
C GLY A 586 -25.91 -17.75 -5.08
N ASN A 587 -24.62 -18.04 -5.16
CA ASN A 587 -24.11 -19.25 -5.80
C ASN A 587 -23.56 -20.23 -4.74
N PRO A 588 -24.24 -21.35 -4.44
CA PRO A 588 -23.78 -22.32 -3.46
C PRO A 588 -22.50 -23.08 -3.89
N ASN A 589 -22.09 -22.94 -5.15
CA ASN A 589 -20.87 -23.54 -5.69
C ASN A 589 -19.71 -22.54 -5.83
N ILE A 590 -19.88 -21.31 -5.36
CA ILE A 590 -18.86 -20.26 -5.50
C ILE A 590 -17.56 -20.63 -4.80
N LYS A 591 -16.46 -20.53 -5.51
CA LYS A 591 -15.09 -20.79 -5.04
C LYS A 591 -14.31 -19.49 -4.96
N PRO A 592 -13.22 -19.46 -4.17
CA PRO A 592 -12.23 -18.38 -4.30
C PRO A 592 -11.65 -18.32 -5.72
N GLU A 593 -11.37 -17.12 -6.20
CA GLU A 593 -10.49 -16.97 -7.36
C GLU A 593 -9.16 -17.64 -7.07
N ARG A 594 -8.54 -18.28 -8.04
CA ARG A 594 -7.30 -19.03 -7.88
C ARG A 594 -6.22 -18.50 -8.78
N MET A 595 -5.14 -18.02 -8.18
CA MET A 595 -3.95 -17.58 -8.91
C MET A 595 -2.81 -18.57 -8.70
N ARG A 596 -2.15 -18.92 -9.82
CA ARG A 596 -0.94 -19.73 -9.89
C ARG A 596 0.19 -18.86 -10.41
N GLU A 597 1.37 -19.02 -9.84
CA GLU A 597 2.55 -18.29 -10.28
C GLU A 597 3.75 -19.22 -10.33
N ILE A 598 4.52 -19.07 -11.40
CA ILE A 598 5.89 -19.56 -11.48
C ILE A 598 6.83 -18.36 -11.56
N GLU A 599 7.88 -18.39 -10.73
CA GLU A 599 8.89 -17.34 -10.64
C GLU A 599 10.28 -17.95 -10.81
N PHE A 600 11.09 -17.36 -11.69
CA PHE A 600 12.52 -17.61 -11.79
C PHE A 600 13.27 -16.34 -11.43
N GLY A 601 14.34 -16.46 -10.63
CA GLY A 601 15.16 -15.32 -10.25
C GLY A 601 16.63 -15.64 -10.20
N SER A 602 17.43 -14.59 -10.42
CA SER A 602 18.88 -14.67 -10.26
C SER A 602 19.38 -13.38 -9.61
N ASP A 603 20.12 -13.53 -8.50
CA ASP A 603 20.69 -12.42 -7.76
C ASP A 603 22.21 -12.51 -7.86
N TRP A 604 22.87 -11.40 -8.26
CA TRP A 604 24.31 -11.28 -8.41
C TRP A 604 24.86 -10.26 -7.44
N THR A 605 25.92 -10.61 -6.73
CA THR A 605 26.76 -9.67 -5.99
C THR A 605 28.03 -9.43 -6.79
N ILE A 606 28.11 -8.26 -7.45
CA ILE A 606 29.23 -7.84 -8.30
C ILE A 606 30.16 -7.00 -7.44
N LYS A 607 31.30 -7.54 -7.00
CA LYS A 607 32.13 -6.94 -5.96
C LYS A 607 31.31 -6.69 -4.69
N ASN A 608 31.88 -6.32 -3.58
CA ASN A 608 31.18 -6.30 -2.29
C ASN A 608 30.07 -5.23 -2.15
N ASN A 609 29.93 -4.33 -3.12
CA ASN A 609 29.06 -3.13 -2.99
C ASN A 609 28.03 -3.00 -4.11
N HIS A 610 27.92 -3.97 -5.04
CA HIS A 610 26.98 -3.92 -6.14
C HIS A 610 26.13 -5.16 -6.16
N THR A 611 24.82 -5.00 -6.14
CA THR A 611 23.84 -6.08 -6.25
C THR A 611 22.96 -5.86 -7.46
N LEU A 612 22.74 -6.91 -8.22
CA LEU A 612 21.79 -6.94 -9.33
C LEU A 612 20.85 -8.12 -9.13
N SER A 613 19.56 -7.88 -9.18
CA SER A 613 18.52 -8.91 -9.03
C SER A 613 17.60 -8.88 -10.22
N LEU A 614 17.49 -10.03 -10.90
CA LEU A 614 16.54 -10.26 -11.99
C LEU A 614 15.46 -11.23 -11.49
N THR A 615 14.21 -10.94 -11.77
CA THR A 615 13.07 -11.82 -11.53
C THR A 615 12.18 -11.85 -12.76
N LEU A 616 11.88 -13.04 -13.25
CA LEU A 616 10.90 -13.33 -14.30
C LEU A 616 9.73 -14.07 -13.66
N TYR A 617 8.50 -13.69 -13.97
CA TYR A 617 7.32 -14.37 -13.46
C TYR A 617 6.25 -14.55 -14.53
N ALA A 618 5.48 -15.60 -14.36
CA ALA A 618 4.26 -15.85 -15.13
C ALA A 618 3.13 -16.21 -14.16
N GLN A 619 1.98 -15.57 -14.36
CA GLN A 619 0.78 -15.71 -13.53
C GLN A 619 -0.38 -16.21 -14.36
N TYR A 620 -1.20 -17.07 -13.76
CA TYR A 620 -2.41 -17.58 -14.37
C TYR A 620 -3.54 -17.60 -13.34
N THR A 621 -4.55 -16.76 -13.54
CA THR A 621 -5.77 -16.73 -12.73
C THR A 621 -6.83 -17.58 -13.40
N THR A 622 -7.44 -18.45 -12.61
CA THR A 622 -8.63 -19.23 -12.96
C THR A 622 -9.72 -18.98 -11.95
N ASP A 623 -10.94 -19.39 -12.28
CA ASP A 623 -12.09 -19.24 -11.39
C ASP A 623 -12.34 -17.77 -10.99
N ALA A 624 -11.89 -16.81 -11.82
CA ALA A 624 -12.16 -15.39 -11.55
C ALA A 624 -13.67 -15.14 -11.53
N ILE A 625 -14.12 -14.41 -10.50
CA ILE A 625 -15.52 -14.20 -10.24
C ILE A 625 -16.05 -13.11 -11.18
N ILE A 626 -17.09 -13.44 -11.91
CA ILE A 626 -17.82 -12.53 -12.79
C ILE A 626 -19.28 -12.50 -12.34
N TYR A 627 -19.86 -11.31 -12.28
CA TYR A 627 -21.26 -11.12 -11.95
C TYR A 627 -22.07 -11.11 -13.24
N GLU A 628 -22.88 -12.15 -13.42
CA GLU A 628 -23.73 -12.33 -14.59
C GLU A 628 -25.11 -11.75 -14.30
N ASP A 629 -25.58 -10.81 -15.13
CA ASP A 629 -26.94 -10.29 -15.02
C ASP A 629 -27.95 -11.39 -15.30
N LEU A 630 -28.92 -11.47 -14.43
CA LEU A 630 -30.00 -12.44 -14.53
C LEU A 630 -31.13 -11.88 -15.39
N LEU A 631 -31.85 -12.77 -16.06
CA LEU A 631 -33.02 -12.38 -16.85
C LEU A 631 -34.16 -12.00 -15.90
N SER A 632 -34.77 -10.84 -16.11
CA SER A 632 -35.94 -10.40 -15.31
C SER A 632 -37.12 -11.34 -15.46
N SER A 633 -37.22 -12.07 -16.59
CA SER A 633 -38.19 -13.14 -16.81
C SER A 633 -38.15 -14.27 -15.77
N ASP A 634 -36.96 -14.46 -15.16
CA ASP A 634 -36.76 -15.50 -14.13
C ASP A 634 -37.08 -15.00 -12.72
N GLY A 635 -37.68 -13.81 -12.60
CA GLY A 635 -38.06 -13.18 -11.33
C GLY A 635 -36.90 -12.56 -10.54
N TRP A 636 -35.75 -12.32 -11.17
CA TRP A 636 -34.58 -11.73 -10.53
C TRP A 636 -34.28 -10.32 -11.06
N ILE A 637 -33.95 -9.41 -10.16
CA ILE A 637 -33.48 -8.06 -10.49
C ILE A 637 -32.04 -7.96 -9.97
N GLY A 638 -31.06 -8.34 -10.77
CA GLY A 638 -29.66 -8.25 -10.36
C GLY A 638 -28.79 -9.32 -10.98
N SER A 639 -27.73 -9.68 -10.31
CA SER A 639 -26.68 -10.55 -10.85
C SER A 639 -26.39 -11.75 -9.95
N MET A 640 -25.77 -12.78 -10.54
CA MET A 640 -25.26 -13.96 -9.85
C MET A 640 -23.75 -14.07 -10.07
N PRO A 641 -22.96 -14.29 -9.02
CA PRO A 641 -21.52 -14.48 -9.15
C PRO A 641 -21.19 -15.88 -9.66
N ASN A 642 -20.32 -15.97 -10.66
CA ASN A 642 -19.86 -17.23 -11.25
C ASN A 642 -18.34 -17.27 -11.42
N ASN A 643 -17.73 -18.45 -11.22
CA ASN A 643 -16.28 -18.67 -11.39
C ASN A 643 -15.96 -19.06 -12.84
N VAL A 644 -16.01 -18.12 -13.77
CA VAL A 644 -15.81 -18.39 -15.22
C VAL A 644 -14.58 -17.70 -15.80
N GLY A 645 -14.12 -16.63 -15.15
CA GLY A 645 -13.06 -15.77 -15.68
C GLY A 645 -11.67 -16.41 -15.66
N LYS A 646 -10.85 -16.04 -16.66
CA LYS A 646 -9.44 -16.44 -16.74
C LYS A 646 -8.58 -15.30 -17.23
N VAL A 647 -7.43 -15.08 -16.55
CA VAL A 647 -6.44 -14.07 -16.90
C VAL A 647 -5.06 -14.70 -16.95
N ARG A 648 -4.22 -14.26 -17.89
CA ARG A 648 -2.79 -14.56 -17.93
C ARG A 648 -2.00 -13.29 -17.80
N GLY A 649 -0.92 -13.33 -17.03
CA GLY A 649 0.01 -12.23 -16.89
C GLY A 649 1.44 -12.70 -16.83
N CYS A 650 2.37 -11.84 -17.24
CA CYS A 650 3.80 -12.07 -17.05
C CYS A 650 4.55 -10.75 -16.89
N GLY A 651 5.75 -10.84 -16.36
CA GLY A 651 6.58 -9.65 -16.20
C GLY A 651 8.02 -9.99 -15.85
N LEU A 652 8.80 -8.89 -15.85
CA LEU A 652 10.21 -8.87 -15.53
C LEU A 652 10.48 -7.77 -14.53
N GLU A 653 11.22 -8.07 -13.48
CA GLU A 653 11.69 -7.11 -12.49
C GLU A 653 13.21 -7.11 -12.46
N LEU A 654 13.82 -5.95 -12.62
CA LEU A 654 15.27 -5.74 -12.53
C LEU A 654 15.53 -4.72 -11.43
N ASN A 655 16.38 -5.07 -10.46
CA ASN A 655 16.76 -4.18 -9.36
C ASN A 655 18.28 -4.13 -9.26
N TYR A 656 18.81 -2.91 -9.22
CA TYR A 656 20.21 -2.64 -9.02
C TYR A 656 20.41 -1.72 -7.82
N ASN A 657 21.36 -2.06 -6.94
CA ASN A 657 21.85 -1.20 -5.87
C ASN A 657 23.38 -1.28 -5.86
N GLY A 658 24.05 -0.15 -5.66
CA GLY A 658 25.50 -0.15 -5.62
C GLY A 658 26.10 1.15 -5.14
N THR A 659 27.30 1.06 -4.57
CA THR A 659 28.13 2.21 -4.18
C THR A 659 29.14 2.48 -5.29
N LEU A 660 28.89 3.53 -6.10
CA LEU A 660 29.75 3.90 -7.23
C LEU A 660 31.08 4.48 -6.77
N TRP A 661 31.07 5.16 -5.63
CA TRP A 661 32.26 5.81 -5.10
C TRP A 661 32.21 5.83 -3.57
N ARG A 662 33.34 5.49 -2.93
CA ARG A 662 33.53 5.55 -1.48
C ARG A 662 34.95 5.94 -1.15
N GLN A 663 35.11 6.95 -0.31
CA GLN A 663 36.40 7.39 0.23
C GLN A 663 36.33 7.38 1.75
N GLY A 664 36.70 6.23 2.34
CA GLY A 664 36.54 5.97 3.77
C GLY A 664 35.07 6.14 4.23
N ASP A 665 34.88 6.70 5.43
CA ASP A 665 33.58 7.02 6.00
C ASP A 665 33.14 8.46 5.68
N ARG A 666 33.97 9.24 4.94
CA ARG A 666 33.72 10.67 4.70
C ARG A 666 32.86 10.92 3.47
N HIS A 667 33.04 10.13 2.45
CA HIS A 667 32.37 10.33 1.16
C HIS A 667 31.83 9.01 0.63
N SER A 668 30.61 9.00 0.15
CA SER A 668 30.05 7.89 -0.62
C SER A 668 28.99 8.38 -1.61
N LEU A 669 28.90 7.70 -2.74
CA LEU A 669 27.83 7.84 -3.72
C LEU A 669 27.17 6.49 -3.90
N ASP A 670 26.02 6.32 -3.28
CA ASP A 670 25.18 5.13 -3.40
C ASP A 670 24.08 5.40 -4.43
N VAL A 671 23.88 4.48 -5.35
CA VAL A 671 22.87 4.59 -6.42
C VAL A 671 21.98 3.36 -6.43
N TYR A 672 20.73 3.56 -6.80
CA TYR A 672 19.76 2.49 -7.01
C TYR A 672 18.93 2.75 -8.26
N ALA A 673 18.53 1.67 -8.90
CA ALA A 673 17.60 1.71 -10.03
C ALA A 673 16.79 0.43 -10.05
N ASN A 674 15.50 0.55 -10.35
CA ASN A 674 14.66 -0.59 -10.65
C ASN A 674 13.84 -0.35 -11.91
N LEU A 675 13.54 -1.43 -12.61
CA LEU A 675 12.70 -1.48 -13.78
C LEU A 675 11.77 -2.66 -13.64
N ASN A 676 10.50 -2.43 -13.85
CA ASN A 676 9.48 -3.45 -13.91
C ASN A 676 8.75 -3.37 -15.26
N TYR A 677 8.68 -4.49 -15.96
CA TYR A 677 7.84 -4.66 -17.14
C TYR A 677 6.73 -5.65 -16.81
N GLN A 678 5.49 -5.31 -17.16
CA GLN A 678 4.33 -6.15 -16.90
C GLN A 678 3.31 -6.09 -18.02
N THR A 679 2.66 -7.24 -18.26
CA THR A 679 1.53 -7.33 -19.16
C THR A 679 0.56 -8.39 -18.69
N ASN A 680 -0.72 -8.19 -19.01
CA ASN A 680 -1.76 -9.19 -18.79
C ASN A 680 -2.72 -9.26 -19.97
N LYS A 681 -3.48 -10.35 -20.02
CA LYS A 681 -4.50 -10.59 -21.04
C LYS A 681 -5.64 -11.42 -20.47
N VAL A 682 -6.85 -10.97 -20.68
CA VAL A 682 -8.07 -11.72 -20.42
C VAL A 682 -8.19 -12.84 -21.46
N THR A 683 -8.36 -14.07 -21.00
CA THR A 683 -8.44 -15.25 -21.87
C THR A 683 -9.80 -15.92 -21.86
N ASN A 684 -10.65 -15.62 -20.86
CA ASN A 684 -12.03 -16.08 -20.81
C ASN A 684 -12.86 -15.13 -19.94
N THR A 685 -14.05 -14.75 -20.42
CA THR A 685 -15.06 -13.97 -19.71
C THR A 685 -16.39 -14.68 -19.58
N GLY A 686 -16.46 -15.97 -19.97
CA GLY A 686 -17.74 -16.69 -20.09
C GLY A 686 -18.54 -16.28 -21.32
N GLY A 687 -17.89 -15.70 -22.35
CA GLY A 687 -18.54 -15.29 -23.60
C GLY A 687 -19.24 -13.93 -23.55
N ARG A 688 -19.01 -13.12 -22.52
CA ARG A 688 -19.60 -11.79 -22.35
C ARG A 688 -18.54 -10.74 -22.08
N ASP A 689 -18.67 -9.57 -22.68
CA ASP A 689 -17.88 -8.40 -22.29
C ASP A 689 -18.49 -7.79 -21.02
N ILE A 690 -17.65 -7.49 -20.02
CA ILE A 690 -18.07 -6.83 -18.79
C ILE A 690 -17.70 -5.36 -18.91
N THR A 691 -18.70 -4.48 -18.89
CA THR A 691 -18.54 -3.08 -19.25
C THR A 691 -18.82 -2.14 -18.08
N ASN A 692 -17.93 -1.15 -17.90
CA ASN A 692 -18.18 0.08 -17.16
C ASN A 692 -17.48 1.21 -17.92
N TYR A 693 -18.08 1.57 -19.03
CA TYR A 693 -17.44 2.46 -20.00
C TYR A 693 -16.81 3.71 -19.38
N PRO A 694 -15.60 4.07 -19.85
CA PRO A 694 -14.87 3.48 -20.97
C PRO A 694 -14.01 2.25 -20.66
N ASN A 695 -14.04 1.72 -19.42
CA ASN A 695 -13.32 0.49 -19.07
C ASN A 695 -14.15 -0.75 -19.45
N VAL A 696 -13.45 -1.77 -19.96
CA VAL A 696 -14.04 -3.04 -20.39
C VAL A 696 -13.14 -4.20 -19.97
N ILE A 697 -13.73 -5.29 -19.51
CA ILE A 697 -13.06 -6.59 -19.44
C ILE A 697 -13.54 -7.43 -20.62
N LYS A 698 -12.65 -7.66 -21.56
CA LYS A 698 -12.93 -8.29 -22.84
C LYS A 698 -11.84 -9.29 -23.18
N GLU A 699 -12.22 -10.44 -23.72
CA GLU A 699 -11.27 -11.44 -24.18
C GLU A 699 -10.31 -10.88 -25.24
N GLY A 700 -9.03 -11.22 -25.09
CA GLY A 700 -8.00 -10.73 -25.98
C GLY A 700 -7.31 -9.45 -25.56
N TYR A 701 -7.88 -8.68 -24.63
CA TYR A 701 -7.37 -7.40 -24.16
C TYR A 701 -6.82 -7.45 -22.72
N PRO A 702 -6.05 -6.44 -22.29
CA PRO A 702 -5.67 -6.28 -20.89
C PRO A 702 -6.91 -6.14 -19.98
N VAL A 703 -6.78 -6.52 -18.71
CA VAL A 703 -7.82 -6.30 -17.72
C VAL A 703 -8.08 -4.81 -17.57
N TYR A 704 -9.35 -4.40 -17.58
CA TYR A 704 -9.81 -3.00 -17.51
C TYR A 704 -9.35 -2.13 -18.71
N ALA A 705 -9.16 -2.72 -19.89
CA ALA A 705 -8.84 -1.98 -21.09
C ALA A 705 -9.83 -0.82 -21.32
N PHE A 706 -9.32 0.30 -21.82
CA PHE A 706 -10.16 1.34 -22.39
C PHE A 706 -10.58 0.89 -23.80
N TYR A 707 -11.87 0.70 -23.99
CA TYR A 707 -12.45 0.21 -25.23
C TYR A 707 -13.78 0.90 -25.47
N TYR A 708 -13.84 1.77 -26.47
CA TYR A 708 -15.00 2.62 -26.68
C TYR A 708 -15.10 3.05 -28.15
N HIS A 709 -16.26 3.60 -28.53
CA HIS A 709 -16.46 4.23 -29.85
C HIS A 709 -15.49 5.38 -30.05
N THR A 710 -14.90 5.47 -31.24
CA THR A 710 -14.10 6.61 -31.69
C THR A 710 -14.97 7.66 -32.37
N VAL A 711 -14.37 8.70 -32.90
CA VAL A 711 -15.05 9.71 -33.71
C VAL A 711 -14.55 9.64 -35.16
N ASP A 712 -15.47 9.70 -36.11
CA ASP A 712 -15.18 9.63 -37.53
C ASP A 712 -14.88 11.00 -38.14
N GLY A 713 -15.21 12.10 -37.47
CA GLY A 713 -14.96 13.46 -37.93
C GLY A 713 -15.92 14.48 -37.32
N PRO A 714 -15.88 15.73 -37.78
CA PRO A 714 -16.75 16.80 -37.32
C PRO A 714 -18.20 16.59 -37.77
N SER A 715 -19.13 16.98 -36.91
CA SER A 715 -20.54 17.06 -37.26
C SER A 715 -20.88 18.42 -37.81
N PHE A 716 -21.58 18.47 -38.97
CA PHE A 716 -22.03 19.69 -39.60
C PHE A 716 -23.55 19.83 -39.60
N ASN A 717 -24.04 21.03 -39.51
CA ASN A 717 -25.44 21.40 -39.76
C ASN A 717 -25.76 21.33 -41.25
N ARG A 718 -27.04 21.50 -41.64
CA ARG A 718 -27.48 21.46 -43.04
C ARG A 718 -26.91 22.59 -43.91
N ASP A 719 -26.54 23.72 -43.27
CA ASP A 719 -25.91 24.87 -43.92
C ASP A 719 -24.39 24.77 -44.06
N GLY A 720 -23.81 23.62 -43.72
CA GLY A 720 -22.37 23.37 -43.71
C GLY A 720 -21.61 23.93 -42.51
N SER A 721 -22.28 24.61 -41.58
CA SER A 721 -21.63 25.08 -40.36
C SER A 721 -21.37 23.93 -39.39
N TYR A 722 -20.32 24.05 -38.61
CA TYR A 722 -19.98 23.07 -37.55
C TYR A 722 -21.08 22.99 -36.47
N ASN A 723 -21.52 21.78 -36.18
CA ASN A 723 -22.56 21.57 -35.17
C ASN A 723 -21.94 21.60 -33.77
N THR A 724 -21.93 22.72 -33.10
CA THR A 724 -21.35 22.90 -31.77
C THR A 724 -22.01 22.06 -30.65
N LYS A 725 -23.31 21.66 -30.85
CA LYS A 725 -24.04 20.83 -29.88
C LYS A 725 -23.64 19.37 -29.95
N VAL A 726 -23.44 18.82 -31.13
CA VAL A 726 -23.04 17.42 -31.35
C VAL A 726 -21.52 17.29 -31.36
N GLY A 727 -20.84 18.20 -32.01
CA GLY A 727 -19.40 18.31 -32.08
C GLY A 727 -18.73 17.36 -33.06
N ALA A 728 -18.98 16.07 -32.96
CA ALA A 728 -18.36 15.05 -33.82
C ALA A 728 -19.37 13.94 -34.16
N ILE A 729 -19.05 13.18 -35.20
CA ILE A 729 -19.78 11.98 -35.59
C ILE A 729 -19.19 10.80 -34.82
N GLU A 730 -20.02 10.11 -34.04
CA GLU A 730 -19.59 8.90 -33.32
C GLU A 730 -19.42 7.75 -34.31
N SER A 731 -18.29 7.07 -34.28
CA SER A 731 -18.05 5.89 -35.08
C SER A 731 -18.92 4.73 -34.61
N SER A 732 -19.37 3.88 -35.57
CA SER A 732 -20.00 2.60 -35.22
C SER A 732 -19.01 1.63 -34.60
N ASP A 733 -17.71 1.82 -34.84
CA ASP A 733 -16.67 0.90 -34.45
C ASP A 733 -16.10 1.20 -33.06
N TYR A 734 -15.90 0.13 -32.29
CA TYR A 734 -15.17 0.18 -31.03
C TYR A 734 -13.69 0.00 -31.26
N ALA A 735 -12.87 0.79 -30.60
CA ALA A 735 -11.42 0.69 -30.66
C ALA A 735 -10.80 0.51 -29.27
N TYR A 736 -9.64 -0.16 -29.23
CA TYR A 736 -8.78 -0.22 -28.06
C TYR A 736 -8.00 1.10 -27.93
N LEU A 737 -8.23 1.80 -26.82
CA LEU A 737 -7.71 3.15 -26.58
C LEU A 737 -6.61 3.18 -25.51
N GLY A 738 -6.32 2.04 -24.89
CA GLY A 738 -5.25 1.93 -23.90
C GLY A 738 -5.65 1.12 -22.67
N LYS A 739 -4.81 1.17 -21.63
CA LYS A 739 -4.99 0.41 -20.39
C LYS A 739 -4.62 1.28 -19.18
N PRO A 740 -5.24 1.05 -17.99
CA PRO A 740 -4.98 1.84 -16.80
C PRO A 740 -3.59 1.60 -16.19
N PHE A 741 -3.02 0.41 -16.39
CA PHE A 741 -1.75 0.04 -15.78
C PHE A 741 -0.58 0.25 -16.72
N PRO A 742 0.54 0.85 -16.26
CA PRO A 742 1.71 1.03 -17.07
C PRO A 742 2.31 -0.31 -17.49
N ALA A 743 2.84 -0.35 -18.71
CA ALA A 743 3.62 -1.49 -19.18
C ALA A 743 5.00 -1.53 -18.52
N VAL A 744 5.61 -0.36 -18.34
CA VAL A 744 6.92 -0.19 -17.72
C VAL A 744 6.79 0.82 -16.59
N ASN A 745 7.32 0.49 -15.43
CA ASN A 745 7.44 1.43 -14.32
C ASN A 745 8.69 1.14 -13.50
N GLY A 746 9.09 2.12 -12.70
CA GLY A 746 10.24 1.96 -11.84
C GLY A 746 10.67 3.24 -11.16
N ALA A 747 11.83 3.16 -10.54
CA ALA A 747 12.48 4.31 -9.92
C ALA A 747 13.99 4.21 -10.01
N PHE A 748 14.64 5.36 -9.89
CA PHE A 748 16.08 5.47 -9.73
C PHE A 748 16.42 6.67 -8.85
N GLY A 749 17.60 6.64 -8.30
CA GLY A 749 18.05 7.74 -7.46
C GLY A 749 19.45 7.52 -6.92
N PHE A 750 19.91 8.50 -6.16
CA PHE A 750 21.20 8.41 -5.50
C PHE A 750 21.17 9.02 -4.09
N ASN A 751 22.11 8.58 -3.26
CA ASN A 751 22.44 9.16 -1.98
C ASN A 751 23.94 9.53 -2.00
N LEU A 752 24.22 10.82 -1.96
CA LEU A 752 25.56 11.37 -1.91
C LEU A 752 25.87 11.83 -0.49
N LYS A 753 26.85 11.22 0.14
CA LYS A 753 27.39 11.62 1.43
C LYS A 753 28.70 12.37 1.21
N LEU A 754 28.81 13.56 1.82
CA LEU A 754 30.01 14.42 1.74
C LEU A 754 30.43 14.82 3.14
N PHE A 755 31.75 14.93 3.35
CA PHE A 755 32.39 15.43 4.57
C PHE A 755 31.90 14.74 5.86
N LYS A 756 31.42 13.46 5.75
CA LYS A 756 30.82 12.67 6.83
C LYS A 756 29.45 13.15 7.30
N ASN A 757 29.19 14.44 7.31
CA ASN A 757 28.01 15.05 7.94
C ASN A 757 26.92 15.49 6.97
N PHE A 758 27.25 15.76 5.72
CA PHE A 758 26.32 16.22 4.71
C PHE A 758 25.80 15.06 3.86
N THR A 759 24.50 15.01 3.64
CA THR A 759 23.85 14.01 2.78
C THR A 759 22.92 14.72 1.81
N LEU A 760 23.02 14.37 0.52
CA LEU A 760 22.08 14.79 -0.54
C LEU A 760 21.49 13.54 -1.17
N GLY A 761 20.17 13.45 -1.29
CA GLY A 761 19.51 12.32 -1.92
C GLY A 761 18.42 12.73 -2.88
N THR A 762 18.22 11.91 -3.91
CA THR A 762 17.14 12.08 -4.89
C THR A 762 16.40 10.78 -5.11
N LYS A 763 15.11 10.89 -5.39
CA LYS A 763 14.27 9.77 -5.86
C LYS A 763 13.47 10.21 -7.08
N TRP A 764 13.62 9.45 -8.15
CA TRP A 764 12.88 9.62 -9.40
C TRP A 764 11.98 8.43 -9.63
N ASN A 765 10.72 8.67 -9.97
CA ASN A 765 9.76 7.63 -10.34
C ASN A 765 9.31 7.84 -11.78
N TYR A 766 9.06 6.76 -12.51
CA TYR A 766 8.55 6.81 -13.87
C TYR A 766 7.52 5.71 -14.14
N ALA A 767 6.60 6.01 -15.03
CA ALA A 767 5.64 5.05 -15.56
C ALA A 767 5.35 5.35 -17.03
N LEU A 768 5.30 4.29 -17.86
CA LEU A 768 5.12 4.37 -19.30
C LEU A 768 4.09 3.34 -19.78
N GLY A 769 3.27 3.72 -20.74
CA GLY A 769 2.28 2.85 -21.37
C GLY A 769 0.99 2.71 -20.57
N ALA A 770 0.70 3.65 -19.68
CA ALA A 770 -0.61 3.81 -19.01
C ALA A 770 -1.48 4.82 -19.79
N SER A 771 -2.80 4.67 -19.62
CA SER A 771 -3.78 5.65 -20.06
C SER A 771 -4.73 5.98 -18.91
N ILE A 772 -5.27 7.20 -18.93
CA ILE A 772 -6.23 7.72 -17.96
C ILE A 772 -7.43 8.32 -18.68
N TYR A 773 -8.63 8.10 -18.17
CA TYR A 773 -9.81 8.78 -18.62
C TYR A 773 -9.95 10.13 -17.90
N ASN A 774 -9.66 11.23 -18.61
CA ASN A 774 -9.82 12.59 -18.13
C ASN A 774 -11.28 13.02 -18.21
N GLN A 775 -12.06 12.53 -17.25
CA GLN A 775 -13.47 12.84 -17.18
C GLN A 775 -13.73 14.29 -16.79
N SER A 776 -12.77 14.96 -16.15
CA SER A 776 -12.84 16.40 -15.87
C SER A 776 -12.97 17.18 -17.16
N PHE A 777 -12.08 16.98 -18.12
CA PHE A 777 -12.10 17.69 -19.39
C PHE A 777 -13.29 17.26 -20.26
N TYR A 778 -13.65 15.96 -20.26
CA TYR A 778 -14.88 15.48 -20.88
C TYR A 778 -16.13 16.23 -20.38
N ASN A 779 -16.23 16.47 -19.09
CA ASN A 779 -17.36 17.18 -18.51
C ASN A 779 -17.32 18.68 -18.86
N VAL A 780 -16.15 19.29 -18.77
CA VAL A 780 -15.97 20.72 -19.07
C VAL A 780 -16.27 21.02 -20.54
N SER A 781 -15.87 20.16 -21.46
CA SER A 781 -16.12 20.34 -22.91
C SER A 781 -17.59 20.33 -23.32
N GLY A 782 -18.47 19.81 -22.46
CA GLY A 782 -19.90 19.69 -22.75
C GLY A 782 -20.83 20.54 -21.92
N LEU A 783 -20.32 21.17 -20.85
CA LEU A 783 -21.15 21.84 -19.86
C LEU A 783 -20.86 23.35 -19.71
N GLY A 784 -19.84 23.89 -20.41
CA GLY A 784 -19.50 25.30 -20.23
C GLY A 784 -18.37 25.80 -21.10
N ASP A 785 -17.80 24.94 -21.95
CA ASP A 785 -16.70 25.25 -22.89
C ASP A 785 -15.55 26.06 -22.26
N ASN A 786 -15.20 25.74 -21.00
CA ASN A 786 -14.16 26.45 -20.26
C ASN A 786 -12.73 25.94 -20.61
N LEU A 787 -12.58 24.95 -21.50
CA LEU A 787 -11.26 24.51 -21.98
C LEU A 787 -10.72 25.57 -22.95
N LYS A 788 -9.59 26.17 -22.59
CA LYS A 788 -8.98 27.30 -23.35
C LYS A 788 -8.71 26.92 -24.80
N LYS A 789 -8.04 25.80 -25.06
CA LYS A 789 -7.74 25.33 -26.40
C LYS A 789 -9.00 25.20 -27.28
N ARG A 790 -10.06 24.58 -26.71
CA ARG A 790 -11.33 24.42 -27.42
C ARG A 790 -12.02 25.77 -27.65
N ASN A 791 -11.99 26.65 -26.66
CA ASN A 791 -12.57 27.99 -26.79
C ASN A 791 -11.85 28.81 -27.86
N ASP A 792 -10.50 28.80 -27.89
CA ASP A 792 -9.71 29.45 -28.91
C ASP A 792 -10.02 28.89 -30.31
N GLN A 793 -10.22 27.60 -30.46
CA GLN A 793 -10.63 26.93 -31.70
C GLN A 793 -12.05 27.33 -32.15
N LEU A 794 -12.99 27.43 -31.20
CA LEU A 794 -14.36 27.91 -31.52
C LEU A 794 -14.35 29.35 -31.98
N GLN A 795 -13.51 30.23 -31.40
CA GLN A 795 -13.34 31.62 -31.85
C GLN A 795 -12.69 31.68 -33.23
N ALA A 796 -11.68 30.88 -33.50
CA ALA A 796 -11.05 30.78 -34.80
C ALA A 796 -12.06 30.30 -35.85
N LEU A 797 -12.88 29.30 -35.52
CA LEU A 797 -13.92 28.81 -36.41
C LEU A 797 -14.97 29.88 -36.76
N ALA A 798 -15.38 30.70 -35.77
CA ALA A 798 -16.33 31.79 -35.96
C ALA A 798 -15.81 32.89 -36.93
N ASN A 799 -14.51 33.04 -37.06
CA ASN A 799 -13.85 33.98 -37.96
C ASN A 799 -13.54 33.38 -39.33
N ALA A 800 -13.62 32.07 -39.51
CA ALA A 800 -13.35 31.37 -40.74
C ALA A 800 -14.63 31.25 -41.61
N THR A 801 -14.46 31.27 -42.93
CA THR A 801 -15.61 31.14 -43.87
C THR A 801 -16.01 29.67 -44.01
N VAL A 802 -17.29 29.38 -43.78
CA VAL A 802 -17.86 28.03 -43.91
C VAL A 802 -17.51 27.38 -45.24
N GLY A 803 -17.08 26.13 -45.23
CA GLY A 803 -16.73 25.35 -46.43
C GLY A 803 -15.32 25.57 -46.96
N THR A 804 -14.55 26.50 -46.37
CA THR A 804 -13.13 26.65 -46.76
C THR A 804 -12.28 25.53 -46.17
N PRO A 805 -11.10 25.21 -46.74
CA PRO A 805 -10.15 24.23 -46.17
C PRO A 805 -9.74 24.57 -44.76
N GLU A 806 -9.53 25.88 -44.47
CA GLU A 806 -9.21 26.37 -43.13
C GLU A 806 -10.34 26.07 -42.13
N TYR A 807 -11.59 26.38 -42.49
CA TYR A 807 -12.77 26.09 -41.68
C TYR A 807 -12.87 24.60 -41.35
N ASN A 808 -12.72 23.74 -42.37
CA ASN A 808 -12.81 22.30 -42.21
C ASN A 808 -11.68 21.75 -41.33
N GLN A 809 -10.45 22.26 -41.44
CA GLN A 809 -9.34 21.90 -40.62
C GLN A 809 -9.60 22.25 -39.13
N ILE A 810 -10.15 23.44 -38.84
CA ILE A 810 -10.51 23.84 -37.48
C ILE A 810 -11.65 22.94 -36.96
N ALA A 811 -12.63 22.60 -37.78
CA ALA A 811 -13.73 21.70 -37.43
C ALA A 811 -13.21 20.29 -37.09
N ASP A 812 -12.24 19.75 -37.85
CA ASP A 812 -11.58 18.47 -37.57
C ASP A 812 -10.85 18.48 -36.22
N GLU A 813 -10.16 19.56 -35.88
CA GLU A 813 -9.51 19.70 -34.59
C GLU A 813 -10.53 19.83 -33.43
N LEU A 814 -11.64 20.53 -33.66
CA LEU A 814 -12.75 20.62 -32.68
C LEU A 814 -13.43 19.28 -32.47
N ALA A 815 -13.55 18.43 -33.49
CA ALA A 815 -14.09 17.07 -33.34
C ALA A 815 -13.26 16.23 -32.40
N LYS A 816 -11.91 16.36 -32.39
CA LYS A 816 -11.00 15.70 -31.48
C LYS A 816 -11.12 16.17 -30.02
N SER A 817 -11.72 17.30 -29.75
CA SER A 817 -12.02 17.84 -28.42
C SER A 817 -13.52 17.88 -28.13
N ALA A 818 -14.36 17.28 -28.98
CA ALA A 818 -15.79 17.13 -28.74
C ALA A 818 -16.06 16.18 -27.55
N ARG A 819 -17.24 16.29 -26.94
CA ARG A 819 -17.63 15.54 -25.75
C ARG A 819 -17.89 14.06 -26.03
N PHE A 820 -16.87 13.36 -26.50
CA PHE A 820 -16.85 11.90 -26.65
C PHE A 820 -15.80 11.31 -25.73
N ARG A 821 -16.12 10.21 -25.05
CA ARG A 821 -15.22 9.61 -24.04
C ARG A 821 -13.86 9.23 -24.62
N ALA A 822 -13.83 8.74 -25.87
CA ALA A 822 -12.60 8.36 -26.56
C ALA A 822 -11.60 9.52 -26.67
N ASN A 823 -12.07 10.75 -26.88
CA ASN A 823 -11.23 11.93 -27.02
C ASN A 823 -10.49 12.33 -25.73
N TYR A 824 -10.94 11.80 -24.58
CA TYR A 824 -10.42 12.12 -23.27
C TYR A 824 -9.75 10.92 -22.60
N ILE A 825 -9.45 9.86 -23.35
CA ILE A 825 -8.57 8.78 -22.91
C ILE A 825 -7.15 9.15 -23.32
N GLU A 826 -6.42 9.64 -22.36
CA GLU A 826 -5.12 10.28 -22.55
C GLU A 826 -3.98 9.44 -22.01
N LYS A 827 -2.74 9.66 -22.49
CA LYS A 827 -1.54 8.99 -21.97
C LYS A 827 -1.23 9.53 -20.59
N ALA A 828 -0.98 8.62 -19.64
CA ALA A 828 -0.59 8.92 -18.26
C ALA A 828 0.90 8.65 -18.02
N ASP A 829 1.72 8.75 -19.08
CA ASP A 829 3.17 8.56 -18.96
C ASP A 829 3.80 9.73 -18.22
N PHE A 830 4.74 9.44 -17.33
CA PHE A 830 5.43 10.48 -16.59
C PHE A 830 6.86 10.09 -16.14
N LEU A 831 7.65 11.12 -15.89
CA LEU A 831 8.89 11.09 -15.11
C LEU A 831 8.79 12.14 -14.00
N ARG A 832 8.90 11.74 -12.75
CA ARG A 832 8.72 12.59 -11.56
C ARG A 832 9.97 12.59 -10.70
N LEU A 833 10.49 13.78 -10.36
CA LEU A 833 11.38 13.93 -9.23
C LEU A 833 10.54 13.92 -7.95
N SER A 834 10.39 12.72 -7.37
CA SER A 834 9.49 12.50 -6.23
C SER A 834 10.04 13.04 -4.93
N THR A 835 11.36 12.97 -4.73
CA THR A 835 11.99 13.46 -3.49
C THR A 835 13.37 14.03 -3.78
N LEU A 836 13.62 15.20 -3.22
CA LEU A 836 14.94 15.78 -3.05
C LEU A 836 15.14 16.05 -1.57
N TYR A 837 16.20 15.52 -0.97
CA TYR A 837 16.46 15.76 0.44
C TYR A 837 17.90 16.13 0.74
N LEU A 838 18.07 16.96 1.77
CA LEU A 838 19.33 17.41 2.33
C LEU A 838 19.36 17.03 3.81
N GLY A 839 20.42 16.40 4.26
CA GLY A 839 20.63 16.07 5.66
C GLY A 839 21.97 16.60 6.16
N TYR A 840 21.99 17.06 7.41
CA TYR A 840 23.23 17.49 8.06
C TYR A 840 23.30 16.92 9.48
N ASP A 841 24.37 16.19 9.78
CA ASP A 841 24.64 15.62 11.09
C ASP A 841 25.34 16.64 11.99
N LEU A 842 24.63 17.10 13.01
CA LEU A 842 25.06 18.06 14.03
C LEU A 842 25.53 17.39 15.32
N SER A 843 25.64 16.05 15.37
CA SER A 843 25.90 15.27 16.59
C SER A 843 27.17 15.68 17.31
N THR A 844 28.24 16.01 16.56
CA THR A 844 29.48 16.46 17.17
C THR A 844 29.32 17.80 17.90
N LEU A 845 28.54 18.71 17.31
CA LEU A 845 28.24 20.02 17.89
C LEU A 845 27.31 19.89 19.10
N ALA A 846 26.29 19.08 18.97
CA ALA A 846 25.32 18.81 20.05
C ALA A 846 25.98 18.21 21.28
N ARG A 847 26.86 17.21 21.11
CA ARG A 847 27.63 16.62 22.23
C ARG A 847 28.50 17.65 22.95
N LYS A 848 29.15 18.53 22.20
CA LYS A 848 29.96 19.60 22.79
C LYS A 848 29.11 20.59 23.59
N TRP A 849 27.97 21.02 23.04
CA TRP A 849 27.11 22.03 23.70
C TRP A 849 26.37 21.48 24.92
N THR A 850 25.99 20.22 24.87
CA THR A 850 25.16 19.59 25.92
C THR A 850 25.95 18.72 26.88
N GLN A 851 27.31 18.78 26.83
CA GLN A 851 28.18 17.95 27.67
C GLN A 851 27.86 16.46 27.59
N ASN A 852 27.57 15.96 26.36
CA ASN A 852 27.17 14.58 26.06
C ASN A 852 25.78 14.16 26.62
N VAL A 853 24.88 15.08 26.97
CA VAL A 853 23.49 14.77 27.26
C VAL A 853 22.77 14.39 25.96
N VAL A 854 22.99 15.16 24.87
CA VAL A 854 22.49 14.84 23.53
C VAL A 854 23.57 14.09 22.77
N ASN A 855 23.35 12.80 22.53
CA ASN A 855 24.32 11.92 21.86
C ASN A 855 24.31 12.09 20.34
N GLY A 856 23.13 12.41 19.78
CA GLY A 856 22.94 12.63 18.35
C GLY A 856 21.99 13.79 18.08
N MET A 857 22.31 14.60 17.05
CA MET A 857 21.43 15.65 16.55
C MET A 857 21.55 15.71 15.04
N ARG A 858 20.42 15.72 14.34
CA ARG A 858 20.40 15.80 12.89
C ARG A 858 19.34 16.78 12.43
N PHE A 859 19.71 17.63 11.50
CA PHE A 859 18.79 18.47 10.74
C PHE A 859 18.62 17.90 9.34
N SER A 860 17.41 17.97 8.80
CA SER A 860 17.17 17.61 7.42
C SER A 860 16.03 18.42 6.82
N PHE A 861 16.16 18.65 5.53
CA PHE A 861 15.18 19.35 4.70
C PHE A 861 14.84 18.48 3.51
N ALA A 862 13.56 18.31 3.23
CA ALA A 862 13.11 17.54 2.09
C ALA A 862 12.03 18.27 1.30
N ILE A 863 12.04 18.07 -0.01
CA ILE A 863 11.00 18.49 -0.93
C ILE A 863 10.42 17.23 -1.56
N GLN A 864 9.12 17.01 -1.41
CA GLN A 864 8.37 15.93 -2.03
C GLN A 864 7.60 16.46 -3.23
N ASN A 865 7.41 15.63 -4.26
CA ASN A 865 6.75 15.98 -5.51
C ASN A 865 7.32 17.27 -6.11
N VAL A 866 8.66 17.28 -6.33
CA VAL A 866 9.42 18.46 -6.77
C VAL A 866 8.91 18.96 -8.12
N PHE A 867 8.82 18.07 -9.11
CA PHE A 867 8.15 18.33 -10.40
C PHE A 867 7.85 17.01 -11.12
N VAL A 868 6.96 17.10 -12.09
CA VAL A 868 6.58 16.01 -12.99
C VAL A 868 6.71 16.45 -14.44
N ILE A 869 7.32 15.61 -15.26
CA ILE A 869 7.37 15.74 -16.72
C ILE A 869 6.33 14.75 -17.26
N THR A 870 5.31 15.26 -17.94
CA THR A 870 4.21 14.47 -18.51
C THR A 870 3.53 15.23 -19.64
N ASN A 871 2.97 14.49 -20.58
CA ASN A 871 2.09 15.04 -21.61
C ASN A 871 0.61 15.02 -21.18
N TYR A 872 0.30 14.51 -19.99
CA TYR A 872 -1.05 14.53 -19.45
C TYR A 872 -1.48 15.97 -19.15
N PRO A 873 -2.59 16.47 -19.76
CA PRO A 873 -3.01 17.86 -19.57
C PRO A 873 -3.70 18.12 -18.24
N GLY A 874 -4.24 17.07 -17.56
CA GLY A 874 -4.84 17.21 -16.24
C GLY A 874 -3.83 17.54 -15.15
N ALA A 875 -4.31 17.65 -13.92
CA ALA A 875 -3.51 18.12 -12.79
C ALA A 875 -2.35 17.20 -12.43
N ASP A 876 -2.58 15.90 -12.46
CA ASP A 876 -1.57 14.88 -12.14
C ASP A 876 -1.92 13.55 -12.83
N PRO A 877 -0.97 12.87 -13.51
CA PRO A 877 -1.21 11.61 -14.20
C PRO A 877 -1.44 10.40 -13.26
N GLN A 878 -1.22 10.56 -11.95
CA GLN A 878 -1.38 9.50 -10.95
C GLN A 878 -2.65 9.64 -10.09
N VAL A 879 -3.55 10.58 -10.40
CA VAL A 879 -4.81 10.68 -9.66
C VAL A 879 -5.80 9.59 -10.08
N GLU A 880 -6.62 9.15 -9.15
CA GLU A 880 -7.69 8.19 -9.38
C GLU A 880 -8.91 8.50 -8.52
N SER A 881 -10.03 8.76 -9.18
CA SER A 881 -11.29 9.15 -8.52
C SER A 881 -12.04 7.97 -7.84
N ASN A 882 -11.47 6.79 -7.83
CA ASN A 882 -12.09 5.63 -7.18
C ASN A 882 -11.64 5.49 -5.72
N GLY A 883 -12.16 6.35 -4.85
CA GLY A 883 -12.18 6.11 -3.41
C GLY A 883 -13.14 4.99 -3.00
N GLY A 884 -13.83 4.39 -3.98
CA GLY A 884 -14.95 3.50 -3.77
C GLY A 884 -14.74 2.40 -2.76
N THR A 885 -15.81 2.14 -2.06
CA THR A 885 -15.94 1.09 -1.05
C THR A 885 -15.45 -0.27 -1.57
N ARG A 886 -14.85 -1.03 -0.69
CA ARG A 886 -14.36 -2.41 -0.86
C ARG A 886 -15.36 -3.39 -1.50
N ARG A 887 -16.60 -2.97 -1.76
CA ARG A 887 -17.73 -3.82 -2.09
C ARG A 887 -18.47 -3.44 -3.37
N GLN A 888 -17.83 -2.72 -4.29
CA GLN A 888 -18.46 -2.54 -5.60
C GLN A 888 -18.38 -3.87 -6.37
N ARG A 889 -19.54 -4.49 -6.54
CA ARG A 889 -19.71 -5.62 -7.44
C ARG A 889 -19.55 -5.13 -8.88
N GLY A 890 -18.82 -5.87 -9.68
CA GLY A 890 -18.58 -5.55 -11.07
C GLY A 890 -17.30 -4.74 -11.31
N ILE A 891 -17.15 -4.23 -12.52
CA ILE A 891 -15.99 -3.43 -12.90
C ILE A 891 -16.08 -2.07 -12.22
N GLY A 892 -15.16 -1.79 -11.29
CA GLY A 892 -14.90 -0.43 -10.86
C GLY A 892 -14.32 0.41 -12.03
N SER A 893 -14.58 1.71 -12.06
CA SER A 893 -13.89 2.62 -12.98
C SER A 893 -12.46 2.80 -12.50
N LEU A 894 -11.49 2.46 -13.33
CA LEU A 894 -10.08 2.57 -13.01
C LEU A 894 -9.42 3.65 -13.84
N SER A 895 -8.41 4.28 -13.23
CA SER A 895 -7.62 5.32 -13.90
C SER A 895 -8.51 6.40 -14.49
N ARG A 896 -9.31 7.02 -13.63
CA ARG A 896 -10.27 8.08 -13.96
C ARG A 896 -9.95 9.34 -13.18
N ASP A 897 -9.78 10.44 -13.84
CA ASP A 897 -9.62 11.77 -13.23
C ASP A 897 -10.95 12.53 -13.30
N ILE A 898 -11.61 12.69 -12.15
CA ILE A 898 -12.84 13.50 -12.03
C ILE A 898 -12.59 14.57 -10.98
N THR A 899 -12.20 15.76 -11.42
CA THR A 899 -12.01 16.94 -10.57
C THR A 899 -11.23 16.66 -9.28
N ASN A 900 -10.19 15.81 -9.39
CA ASN A 900 -9.33 15.49 -8.27
C ASN A 900 -8.46 16.68 -7.85
N ALA A 901 -8.21 16.79 -6.55
CA ALA A 901 -7.16 17.66 -6.05
C ALA A 901 -5.79 17.10 -6.46
N PRO A 902 -4.90 17.91 -7.08
CA PRO A 902 -3.57 17.46 -7.48
C PRO A 902 -2.68 17.17 -6.27
N HIS A 903 -1.72 16.27 -6.43
CA HIS A 903 -0.73 16.00 -5.38
C HIS A 903 0.09 17.25 -5.09
N PRO A 904 0.19 17.68 -3.83
CA PRO A 904 0.90 18.89 -3.47
C PRO A 904 2.42 18.73 -3.59
N ARG A 905 3.12 19.84 -3.74
CA ARG A 905 4.55 19.92 -3.45
C ARG A 905 4.70 20.23 -1.96
N THR A 906 5.43 19.39 -1.25
CA THR A 906 5.57 19.47 0.20
C THR A 906 7.02 19.73 0.58
N TYR A 907 7.24 20.75 1.38
CA TYR A 907 8.53 21.12 1.97
C TYR A 907 8.51 20.73 3.44
N THR A 908 9.51 20.02 3.92
CA THR A 908 9.62 19.60 5.32
C THR A 908 10.98 19.90 5.87
N ALA A 909 11.01 20.45 7.08
CA ALA A 909 12.21 20.61 7.89
C ALA A 909 12.07 19.79 9.16
N THR A 910 13.05 18.93 9.45
CA THR A 910 13.00 18.05 10.61
C THR A 910 14.28 18.17 11.43
N LEU A 911 14.09 18.22 12.74
CA LEU A 911 15.16 18.16 13.73
C LEU A 911 14.95 16.95 14.61
N SER A 912 15.96 16.08 14.71
CA SER A 912 15.94 14.89 15.55
C SER A 912 17.07 14.92 16.57
N PHE A 913 16.77 14.49 17.80
CA PHE A 913 17.68 14.40 18.93
C PHE A 913 17.66 12.98 19.46
N THR A 914 18.85 12.46 19.79
CA THR A 914 19.02 11.19 20.51
C THR A 914 19.74 11.49 21.83
N LEU A 915 19.13 11.09 22.96
CA LEU A 915 19.63 11.31 24.31
C LEU A 915 20.19 10.03 24.90
#